data_9595872121c2ccfcf45fac4214aff537
#
_entry.id   9595872121c2ccfcf45fac4214aff537
#
_cell.length_a   1.000
_cell.length_b   1.000
_cell.length_c   1.000
_cell.angle_alpha   90.00
_cell.angle_beta   90.00
_cell.angle_gamma   90.00
#
_symmetry.space_group_name_H-M   'P 1'
#
loop_
_entity.id
_entity.type
_entity.pdbx_description
1 polymer ?
#
loop_
_entity_poly.entity_id
_entity_poly.type
_entity_poly.pdbx_seq_one_letter_code
_entity_poly.pdbx_strand_id
1 'polypeptide(L)'
;MTVSDDTRALDGFEALAALIWTVPFFRSLERVSCARLIGALEEVTVPAGTVLALEGGDADALYLIETGEVSVTVRTPEGERVLGTLRGPAYFGEMGLLLGRRTASVHAASDIRAWRLSRERFEQIVRQQPSIAMAVATTLAELLDQRARQYAGAPVVARESQPLRFEPPPAARPRIWRMLGFALTIGVPAVLWGLSPPSRLNLEGWHVLLVVLGAAIGWLLEPVPDFVIALAVPAAWGIAGLVTPAAALAGFSTPAWFMALGALGLAAAMLRSGLLLRIALRLLRVFPSTHFGQMLALLASGVVITPLLPLGLARVAAIAPLTQELAESLGYPPRSRARAGLLFAGLVGHTAFSPVFLTGLVMNFFVLDLLPSAERAHFGWVTWLASAVPAGVIILVGAILTLRFGLHPEVAPRTGAETRRRQEYVLGPISRDEQVTLAAIGILMAGLVFQPVLHVDLTWPAVVALIVLIVAGTLNRQDFRASIDWGFLALFGVLLGTGGVMRQVGIDRWIAGFLAPLAQAAGSPELLLVILAVLVVVGRLVLPWIPATLLLSVALVPVGPQIGLSAWTVGFVVLAAANTWLHPRQSDVYRLAREMTKGEMSTDAQGFLVGAAMTVATLLGIAACTPYWRALGLLGR
;
A
#
# COMPACT_ATOMS: atom_id res chain seq x y z
N MET A 1 -12.04 -38.20 3.20
CA MET A 1 -11.76 -37.30 4.35
C MET A 1 -12.97 -37.36 5.24
N THR A 2 -12.84 -38.04 6.37
CA THR A 2 -13.94 -38.43 7.24
C THR A 2 -14.28 -37.35 8.26
N VAL A 3 -15.55 -37.26 8.69
CA VAL A 3 -16.08 -36.33 9.71
C VAL A 3 -15.21 -36.27 10.99
N SER A 4 -14.41 -37.31 11.28
CA SER A 4 -13.50 -37.36 12.43
C SER A 4 -12.27 -36.45 12.31
N ASP A 5 -11.81 -36.10 11.09
CA ASP A 5 -10.65 -35.23 10.89
C ASP A 5 -11.03 -33.76 11.04
N ASP A 6 -12.26 -33.38 10.65
CA ASP A 6 -12.77 -32.01 10.81
C ASP A 6 -13.03 -31.67 12.30
N THR A 7 -13.47 -32.65 13.11
CA THR A 7 -13.72 -32.45 14.54
C THR A 7 -12.40 -32.27 15.30
N ARG A 8 -11.39 -33.10 15.02
CA ARG A 8 -10.04 -32.95 15.63
C ARG A 8 -9.34 -31.64 15.25
N ALA A 9 -9.54 -31.19 14.02
CA ALA A 9 -9.00 -29.89 13.57
C ALA A 9 -9.68 -28.71 14.28
N LEU A 10 -10.99 -28.78 14.52
CA LEU A 10 -11.73 -27.77 15.27
C LEU A 10 -11.29 -27.71 16.73
N ASP A 11 -11.10 -28.84 17.38
CA ASP A 11 -10.59 -28.94 18.76
C ASP A 11 -9.19 -28.31 18.88
N GLY A 12 -8.32 -28.51 17.89
CA GLY A 12 -6.98 -27.90 17.85
C GLY A 12 -7.02 -26.37 17.67
N PHE A 13 -8.01 -25.84 16.93
CA PHE A 13 -8.16 -24.38 16.75
C PHE A 13 -8.71 -23.71 17.99
N GLU A 14 -9.64 -24.33 18.69
CA GLU A 14 -10.17 -23.82 19.96
C GLU A 14 -9.08 -23.80 21.02
N ALA A 15 -8.23 -24.84 21.08
CA ALA A 15 -7.10 -24.91 21.99
C ALA A 15 -6.06 -23.80 21.70
N LEU A 16 -5.69 -23.58 20.43
CA LEU A 16 -4.77 -22.50 20.06
C LEU A 16 -5.36 -21.11 20.35
N ALA A 17 -6.63 -20.90 20.04
CA ALA A 17 -7.30 -19.63 20.33
C ALA A 17 -7.36 -19.38 21.85
N ALA A 18 -7.71 -20.39 22.65
CA ALA A 18 -7.69 -20.30 24.10
C ALA A 18 -6.27 -20.00 24.62
N LEU A 19 -5.26 -20.64 24.06
CA LEU A 19 -3.84 -20.46 24.42
C LEU A 19 -3.35 -19.04 24.11
N ILE A 20 -3.69 -18.48 22.95
CA ILE A 20 -3.33 -17.11 22.55
C ILE A 20 -3.88 -16.09 23.55
N TRP A 21 -5.13 -16.26 23.96
CA TRP A 21 -5.76 -15.38 24.94
C TRP A 21 -5.21 -15.55 26.36
N THR A 22 -4.35 -16.54 26.63
CA THR A 22 -3.60 -16.61 27.91
C THR A 22 -2.47 -15.59 27.98
N VAL A 23 -1.91 -15.18 26.83
CA VAL A 23 -0.82 -14.20 26.77
C VAL A 23 -1.39 -12.78 26.89
N PRO A 24 -1.03 -12.00 27.93
CA PRO A 24 -1.66 -10.71 28.21
C PRO A 24 -1.62 -9.72 27.04
N PHE A 25 -0.49 -9.63 26.33
CA PHE A 25 -0.38 -8.65 25.23
C PHE A 25 -1.25 -8.99 24.02
N PHE A 26 -1.61 -10.26 23.78
CA PHE A 26 -2.56 -10.60 22.71
C PHE A 26 -3.97 -10.08 23.01
N ARG A 27 -4.36 -9.98 24.30
CA ARG A 27 -5.67 -9.47 24.70
C ARG A 27 -5.86 -8.00 24.39
N SER A 28 -4.78 -7.22 24.37
CA SER A 28 -4.79 -5.79 24.08
C SER A 28 -4.71 -5.48 22.58
N LEU A 29 -4.53 -6.50 21.72
CA LEU A 29 -4.41 -6.32 20.28
C LEU A 29 -5.78 -6.33 19.58
N GLU A 30 -5.87 -5.55 18.52
CA GLU A 30 -6.99 -5.64 17.57
C GLU A 30 -6.99 -7.03 16.89
N ARG A 31 -8.18 -7.54 16.56
CA ARG A 31 -8.35 -8.89 15.95
C ARG A 31 -7.49 -9.10 14.70
N VAL A 32 -7.31 -8.06 13.90
CA VAL A 32 -6.48 -8.09 12.67
C VAL A 32 -5.01 -8.30 13.00
N SER A 33 -4.50 -7.58 14.00
CA SER A 33 -3.13 -7.73 14.48
C SER A 33 -2.89 -9.11 15.08
N CYS A 34 -3.87 -9.61 15.81
CA CYS A 34 -3.86 -10.96 16.38
C CYS A 34 -3.85 -12.04 15.28
N ALA A 35 -4.71 -11.91 14.26
CA ALA A 35 -4.77 -12.83 13.12
C ALA A 35 -3.45 -12.90 12.34
N ARG A 36 -2.75 -11.76 12.18
CA ARG A 36 -1.42 -11.71 11.55
C ARG A 36 -0.36 -12.40 12.39
N LEU A 37 -0.34 -12.16 13.71
CA LEU A 37 0.59 -12.84 14.62
C LEU A 37 0.38 -14.36 14.61
N ILE A 38 -0.87 -14.81 14.51
CA ILE A 38 -1.21 -16.24 14.42
C ILE A 38 -0.73 -16.84 13.10
N GLY A 39 -0.84 -16.10 12.00
CA GLY A 39 -0.28 -16.51 10.70
C GLY A 39 1.24 -16.73 10.72
N ALA A 40 1.92 -16.07 11.65
CA ALA A 40 3.38 -16.17 11.84
C ALA A 40 3.82 -17.23 12.86
N LEU A 41 2.88 -17.93 13.51
CA LEU A 41 3.19 -19.01 14.46
C LEU A 41 3.56 -20.31 13.73
N GLU A 42 4.66 -20.93 14.16
CA GLU A 42 5.14 -22.21 13.68
C GLU A 42 4.85 -23.29 14.74
N GLU A 43 4.25 -24.41 14.33
CA GLU A 43 4.06 -25.55 15.22
C GLU A 43 5.38 -26.31 15.40
N VAL A 44 5.76 -26.54 16.65
CA VAL A 44 6.99 -27.26 17.00
C VAL A 44 6.71 -28.34 18.03
N THR A 45 7.31 -29.51 17.83
CA THR A 45 7.31 -30.62 18.80
C THR A 45 8.72 -30.77 19.35
N VAL A 46 8.85 -30.76 20.65
CA VAL A 46 10.14 -30.81 21.35
C VAL A 46 10.15 -31.99 22.30
N PRO A 47 11.11 -32.94 22.16
CA PRO A 47 11.20 -34.11 23.07
C PRO A 47 11.65 -33.71 24.48
N ALA A 48 11.25 -34.50 25.46
CA ALA A 48 11.68 -34.36 26.84
C ALA A 48 13.22 -34.27 26.96
N GLY A 49 13.71 -33.46 27.90
CA GLY A 49 15.14 -33.24 28.12
C GLY A 49 15.79 -32.21 27.23
N THR A 50 15.09 -31.66 26.21
CA THR A 50 15.63 -30.64 25.31
C THR A 50 15.72 -29.29 26.01
N VAL A 51 16.82 -28.57 25.81
CA VAL A 51 16.99 -27.18 26.25
C VAL A 51 16.36 -26.22 25.23
N LEU A 52 15.31 -25.54 25.64
CA LEU A 52 14.58 -24.57 24.81
C LEU A 52 15.16 -23.15 24.88
N ALA A 53 15.75 -22.82 26.03
CA ALA A 53 16.38 -21.53 26.25
C ALA A 53 17.49 -21.65 27.30
N LEU A 54 18.59 -20.91 27.13
CA LEU A 54 19.64 -20.75 28.12
C LEU A 54 19.67 -19.34 28.64
N GLU A 55 19.76 -19.15 29.97
CA GLU A 55 19.88 -17.84 30.60
C GLU A 55 21.07 -17.06 30.05
N GLY A 56 20.83 -15.79 29.67
CA GLY A 56 21.84 -14.91 29.06
C GLY A 56 22.09 -15.14 27.57
N GLY A 57 21.55 -16.23 26.99
CA GLY A 57 21.61 -16.48 25.55
C GLY A 57 20.67 -15.58 24.74
N ASP A 58 20.82 -15.61 23.42
CA ASP A 58 19.99 -14.84 22.51
C ASP A 58 18.53 -15.30 22.59
N ALA A 59 17.62 -14.35 22.64
CA ALA A 59 16.20 -14.61 22.67
C ALA A 59 15.65 -14.62 21.24
N ASP A 60 15.50 -15.79 20.70
CA ASP A 60 15.11 -16.06 19.30
C ASP A 60 13.61 -16.16 19.05
N ALA A 61 12.80 -16.49 20.08
CA ALA A 61 11.37 -16.73 19.92
C ALA A 61 10.57 -16.62 21.25
N LEU A 62 9.26 -16.42 21.10
CA LEU A 62 8.22 -16.69 22.11
C LEU A 62 7.67 -18.11 21.86
N TYR A 63 7.39 -18.85 22.91
CA TYR A 63 6.78 -20.17 22.85
C TYR A 63 5.44 -20.18 23.58
N LEU A 64 4.41 -20.69 22.92
CA LEU A 64 3.09 -20.97 23.49
C LEU A 64 2.98 -22.48 23.63
N ILE A 65 2.99 -22.98 24.84
CA ILE A 65 2.93 -24.43 25.15
C ILE A 65 1.47 -24.86 25.09
N GLU A 66 1.13 -25.73 24.15
CA GLU A 66 -0.20 -26.34 24.05
C GLU A 66 -0.33 -27.53 25.01
N THR A 67 0.63 -28.44 24.96
CA THR A 67 0.69 -29.62 25.83
C THR A 67 2.13 -29.88 26.29
N GLY A 68 2.26 -30.51 27.44
CA GLY A 68 3.56 -30.82 28.03
C GLY A 68 3.94 -29.87 29.16
N GLU A 69 5.17 -30.02 29.66
CA GLU A 69 5.66 -29.36 30.85
C GLU A 69 7.11 -28.89 30.64
N VAL A 70 7.43 -27.67 31.07
CA VAL A 70 8.79 -27.12 31.05
C VAL A 70 9.21 -26.68 32.45
N SER A 71 10.47 -26.90 32.79
CA SER A 71 11.12 -26.40 34.00
C SER A 71 11.88 -25.14 33.71
N VAL A 72 11.65 -24.09 34.48
CA VAL A 72 12.31 -22.77 34.36
C VAL A 72 13.33 -22.66 35.50
N THR A 73 14.60 -22.44 35.12
CA THR A 73 15.71 -22.36 36.08
C THR A 73 16.50 -21.07 35.89
N VAL A 74 17.14 -20.61 36.94
CA VAL A 74 18.01 -19.40 36.94
C VAL A 74 19.32 -19.75 37.66
N ARG A 75 20.43 -19.21 37.19
CA ARG A 75 21.75 -19.33 37.82
C ARG A 75 21.85 -18.41 39.01
N THR A 76 22.11 -18.99 40.18
CA THR A 76 22.43 -18.25 41.38
C THR A 76 23.89 -18.53 41.79
N PRO A 77 24.51 -17.73 42.67
CA PRO A 77 25.86 -18.00 43.19
C PRO A 77 25.98 -19.37 43.88
N GLU A 78 24.85 -19.94 44.33
CA GLU A 78 24.78 -21.21 45.05
C GLU A 78 24.49 -22.41 44.12
N GLY A 79 24.32 -22.16 42.81
CA GLY A 79 24.00 -23.16 41.79
C GLY A 79 22.73 -22.80 40.97
N GLU A 80 22.27 -23.78 40.22
CA GLU A 80 21.05 -23.65 39.42
C GLU A 80 19.81 -23.80 40.32
N ARG A 81 18.92 -22.80 40.34
CA ARG A 81 17.68 -22.80 41.12
C ARG A 81 16.47 -22.89 40.20
N VAL A 82 15.58 -23.83 40.48
CA VAL A 82 14.29 -23.93 39.81
C VAL A 82 13.39 -22.79 40.29
N LEU A 83 12.94 -21.95 39.36
CA LEU A 83 11.97 -20.86 39.61
C LEU A 83 10.53 -21.39 39.62
N GLY A 84 10.27 -22.41 38.80
CA GLY A 84 8.95 -23.02 38.68
C GLY A 84 8.85 -23.91 37.47
N THR A 85 7.69 -24.55 37.35
CA THR A 85 7.32 -25.39 36.22
C THR A 85 6.11 -24.79 35.53
N LEU A 86 6.15 -24.69 34.20
CA LEU A 86 5.03 -24.26 33.39
C LEU A 86 4.43 -25.46 32.67
N ARG A 87 3.13 -25.66 32.85
CA ARG A 87 2.36 -26.74 32.22
C ARG A 87 1.37 -26.14 31.23
N GLY A 88 1.27 -26.68 30.03
CA GLY A 88 0.31 -26.25 29.02
C GLY A 88 -1.14 -26.29 29.53
N PRO A 89 -1.96 -25.27 29.21
CA PRO A 89 -1.68 -24.11 28.38
C PRO A 89 -0.86 -23.00 29.08
N ALA A 90 0.31 -22.68 28.58
CA ALA A 90 1.23 -21.68 29.15
C ALA A 90 2.08 -21.03 28.07
N TYR A 91 2.82 -19.98 28.41
CA TYR A 91 3.75 -19.32 27.51
C TYR A 91 5.04 -18.92 28.22
N PHE A 92 6.12 -18.78 27.44
CA PHE A 92 7.39 -18.23 27.93
C PHE A 92 8.18 -17.57 26.80
N GLY A 93 9.12 -16.69 27.16
CA GLY A 93 10.03 -16.04 26.24
C GLY A 93 9.55 -14.65 25.77
N GLU A 94 8.45 -14.14 26.32
CA GLU A 94 7.89 -12.82 26.07
C GLU A 94 8.88 -11.68 26.40
N MET A 95 9.58 -11.82 27.52
CA MET A 95 10.62 -10.87 27.93
C MET A 95 11.80 -10.89 26.96
N GLY A 96 12.11 -12.06 26.43
CA GLY A 96 13.20 -12.22 25.49
C GLY A 96 12.94 -11.54 24.15
N LEU A 97 11.70 -11.52 23.66
CA LEU A 97 11.36 -10.82 22.41
C LEU A 97 11.72 -9.33 22.48
N LEU A 98 11.67 -8.73 23.65
CA LEU A 98 11.90 -7.30 23.86
C LEU A 98 13.32 -6.99 24.33
N LEU A 99 13.84 -7.78 25.26
CA LEU A 99 15.18 -7.56 25.82
C LEU A 99 16.32 -8.10 24.94
N GLY A 100 16.00 -8.95 23.94
CA GLY A 100 16.98 -9.56 23.06
C GLY A 100 17.79 -10.70 23.70
N ARG A 101 17.54 -11.01 24.97
CA ARG A 101 18.24 -12.05 25.71
C ARG A 101 17.30 -12.86 26.59
N ARG A 102 17.65 -14.10 26.85
CA ARG A 102 16.90 -14.98 27.76
C ARG A 102 17.13 -14.60 29.22
N THR A 103 16.06 -14.45 29.98
CA THR A 103 16.11 -14.10 31.40
C THR A 103 16.20 -15.31 32.32
N ALA A 104 15.97 -16.51 31.80
CA ALA A 104 16.03 -17.78 32.52
C ALA A 104 16.34 -18.92 31.53
N SER A 105 16.84 -20.03 32.03
CA SER A 105 16.93 -21.29 31.26
C SER A 105 15.60 -22.04 31.32
N VAL A 106 15.22 -22.68 30.19
CA VAL A 106 13.97 -23.43 30.06
C VAL A 106 14.29 -24.80 29.48
N HIS A 107 13.89 -25.85 30.19
CA HIS A 107 14.11 -27.24 29.82
C HIS A 107 12.77 -27.98 29.65
N ALA A 108 12.64 -28.80 28.63
CA ALA A 108 11.49 -29.64 28.43
C ALA A 108 11.48 -30.77 29.50
N ALA A 109 10.53 -30.71 30.42
CA ALA A 109 10.37 -31.76 31.44
C ALA A 109 9.58 -32.99 30.91
N SER A 110 8.77 -32.79 29.88
CA SER A 110 8.08 -33.86 29.12
C SER A 110 8.15 -33.53 27.62
N ASP A 111 7.61 -34.40 26.78
CA ASP A 111 7.38 -34.08 25.38
C ASP A 111 6.42 -32.87 25.28
N ILE A 112 6.80 -31.90 24.48
CA ILE A 112 6.09 -30.63 24.36
C ILE A 112 5.55 -30.46 22.93
N ARG A 113 4.29 -30.06 22.83
CA ARG A 113 3.72 -29.49 21.63
C ARG A 113 3.51 -27.99 21.87
N ALA A 114 4.14 -27.17 21.06
CA ALA A 114 4.13 -25.71 21.25
C ALA A 114 4.06 -24.97 19.93
N TRP A 115 3.68 -23.69 20.01
CA TRP A 115 3.70 -22.74 18.92
C TRP A 115 4.84 -21.74 19.14
N ARG A 116 5.69 -21.59 18.13
CA ARG A 116 6.86 -20.72 18.16
C ARG A 116 6.60 -19.46 17.34
N LEU A 117 6.77 -18.29 17.94
CA LEU A 117 6.82 -17.00 17.25
C LEU A 117 8.27 -16.51 17.25
N SER A 118 8.93 -16.54 16.11
CA SER A 118 10.31 -16.07 16.02
C SER A 118 10.40 -14.55 16.25
N ARG A 119 11.50 -14.10 16.88
CA ARG A 119 11.77 -12.69 17.12
C ARG A 119 11.73 -11.87 15.82
N GLU A 120 12.34 -12.39 14.76
CA GLU A 120 12.36 -11.72 13.45
C GLU A 120 10.96 -11.48 12.90
N ARG A 121 10.06 -12.47 13.04
CA ARG A 121 8.67 -12.35 12.63
C ARG A 121 7.91 -11.36 13.48
N PHE A 122 8.09 -11.41 14.78
CA PHE A 122 7.50 -10.45 15.69
C PHE A 122 7.94 -9.02 15.36
N GLU A 123 9.26 -8.78 15.21
CA GLU A 123 9.79 -7.46 14.83
C GLU A 123 9.25 -6.98 13.48
N GLN A 124 9.13 -7.87 12.49
CA GLN A 124 8.55 -7.55 11.19
C GLN A 124 7.10 -7.07 11.31
N ILE A 125 6.27 -7.77 12.09
CA ILE A 125 4.86 -7.42 12.29
C ILE A 125 4.75 -6.10 13.07
N VAL A 126 5.56 -5.91 14.09
CA VAL A 126 5.62 -4.66 14.89
C VAL A 126 6.02 -3.47 14.01
N ARG A 127 6.99 -3.61 13.11
CA ARG A 127 7.35 -2.55 12.15
C ARG A 127 6.18 -2.18 11.22
N GLN A 128 5.38 -3.16 10.81
CA GLN A 128 4.21 -2.95 9.95
C GLN A 128 3.02 -2.35 10.70
N GLN A 129 2.94 -2.59 12.01
CA GLN A 129 1.86 -2.12 12.88
C GLN A 129 2.41 -1.58 14.21
N PRO A 130 2.79 -0.30 14.28
CA PRO A 130 3.33 0.32 15.50
C PRO A 130 2.41 0.24 16.72
N SER A 131 1.09 0.09 16.52
CA SER A 131 0.11 -0.14 17.60
C SER A 131 0.40 -1.40 18.40
N ILE A 132 0.96 -2.44 17.78
CA ILE A 132 1.38 -3.67 18.45
C ILE A 132 2.53 -3.38 19.42
N ALA A 133 3.50 -2.55 19.02
CA ALA A 133 4.59 -2.15 19.91
C ALA A 133 4.08 -1.44 21.16
N MET A 134 3.12 -0.54 21.00
CA MET A 134 2.52 0.17 22.14
C MET A 134 1.73 -0.78 23.05
N ALA A 135 0.92 -1.67 22.49
CA ALA A 135 0.17 -2.66 23.26
C ALA A 135 1.10 -3.58 24.06
N VAL A 136 2.17 -4.05 23.44
CA VAL A 136 3.20 -4.89 24.09
C VAL A 136 3.93 -4.09 25.18
N ALA A 137 4.34 -2.85 24.90
CA ALA A 137 5.02 -2.00 25.88
C ALA A 137 4.13 -1.71 27.11
N THR A 138 2.85 -1.41 26.91
CA THR A 138 1.89 -1.15 28.00
C THR A 138 1.71 -2.40 28.86
N THR A 139 1.46 -3.55 28.25
CA THR A 139 1.27 -4.83 28.98
C THR A 139 2.52 -5.21 29.78
N LEU A 140 3.70 -4.93 29.23
CA LEU A 140 4.95 -5.19 29.97
C LEU A 140 5.19 -4.25 31.13
N ALA A 141 4.86 -2.96 30.94
CA ALA A 141 4.91 -2.02 32.05
C ALA A 141 4.01 -2.47 33.20
N GLU A 142 2.80 -2.96 32.89
CA GLU A 142 1.87 -3.52 33.87
C GLU A 142 2.43 -4.81 34.54
N LEU A 143 3.02 -5.72 33.77
CA LEU A 143 3.64 -6.94 34.30
C LEU A 143 4.85 -6.62 35.18
N LEU A 144 5.67 -5.64 34.80
CA LEU A 144 6.81 -5.20 35.60
C LEU A 144 6.35 -4.52 36.89
N ASP A 145 5.31 -3.70 36.87
CA ASP A 145 4.73 -3.08 38.03
C ASP A 145 4.14 -4.13 39.01
N GLN A 146 3.40 -5.11 38.48
CA GLN A 146 2.90 -6.22 39.29
C GLN A 146 4.02 -7.05 39.93
N ARG A 147 5.09 -7.38 39.20
CA ARG A 147 6.26 -8.08 39.74
C ARG A 147 7.03 -7.22 40.75
N ALA A 148 7.22 -5.95 40.47
CA ALA A 148 7.87 -5.03 41.43
C ALA A 148 7.12 -4.96 42.76
N ARG A 149 5.79 -4.97 42.74
CA ARG A 149 4.95 -5.01 43.95
C ARG A 149 5.05 -6.35 44.69
N GLN A 150 5.21 -7.46 43.97
CA GLN A 150 5.40 -8.78 44.58
C GLN A 150 6.79 -8.98 45.21
N TYR A 151 7.81 -8.27 44.70
CA TYR A 151 9.21 -8.42 45.12
C TYR A 151 9.76 -7.15 45.80
N ALA A 152 8.93 -6.35 46.44
CA ALA A 152 9.32 -5.09 47.15
C ALA A 152 10.32 -5.33 48.31
N GLY A 153 11.37 -6.08 48.13
CA GLY A 153 12.44 -6.38 49.09
C GLY A 153 13.72 -6.95 48.48
N ALA A 154 13.77 -7.22 47.19
CA ALA A 154 14.97 -7.76 46.55
C ALA A 154 15.79 -6.65 45.85
N PRO A 155 17.13 -6.64 45.97
CA PRO A 155 17.96 -5.63 45.28
C PRO A 155 17.90 -5.82 43.79
N VAL A 156 17.40 -4.81 43.09
CA VAL A 156 17.36 -4.77 41.61
C VAL A 156 18.79 -4.51 41.11
N VAL A 157 19.45 -5.54 40.63
CA VAL A 157 20.69 -5.37 39.88
C VAL A 157 20.29 -4.85 38.50
N ALA A 158 20.45 -3.56 38.28
CA ALA A 158 20.28 -2.94 36.94
C ALA A 158 21.35 -3.48 36.00
N ARG A 159 21.00 -4.50 35.21
CA ARG A 159 21.82 -4.93 34.05
C ARG A 159 21.29 -4.23 32.80
N GLU A 160 22.19 -3.61 32.06
CA GLU A 160 21.87 -2.92 30.80
C GLU A 160 21.10 -3.86 29.85
N SER A 161 19.84 -3.51 29.59
CA SER A 161 19.05 -4.13 28.54
C SER A 161 19.49 -3.56 27.19
N GLN A 162 19.79 -4.42 26.23
CA GLN A 162 19.96 -3.96 24.85
C GLN A 162 18.56 -3.57 24.31
N PRO A 163 18.32 -2.28 24.04
CA PRO A 163 17.03 -1.87 23.48
C PRO A 163 16.79 -2.53 22.15
N LEU A 164 15.51 -2.75 21.81
CA LEU A 164 15.08 -3.14 20.47
C LEU A 164 15.81 -2.25 19.46
N ARG A 165 16.74 -2.81 18.69
CA ARG A 165 17.41 -2.10 17.60
C ARG A 165 16.40 -1.98 16.47
N PHE A 166 15.61 -0.91 16.49
CA PHE A 166 14.99 -0.45 15.26
C PHE A 166 16.15 -0.04 14.35
N GLU A 167 16.30 -0.73 13.23
CA GLU A 167 17.18 -0.20 12.19
C GLU A 167 16.78 1.24 11.93
N PRO A 168 17.72 2.19 11.96
CA PRO A 168 17.40 3.56 11.62
C PRO A 168 16.77 3.58 10.22
N PRO A 169 15.86 4.52 9.95
CA PRO A 169 15.31 4.70 8.61
C PRO A 169 16.48 4.77 7.62
N PRO A 170 16.30 4.28 6.37
CA PRO A 170 17.36 4.18 5.38
C PRO A 170 18.16 5.49 5.37
N ALA A 171 19.48 5.34 5.41
CA ALA A 171 20.40 6.45 5.64
C ALA A 171 20.01 7.65 4.75
N ALA A 172 19.74 8.77 5.35
CA ALA A 172 19.42 10.01 4.64
C ALA A 172 20.52 10.25 3.59
N ARG A 173 20.14 10.59 2.37
CA ARG A 173 21.11 10.89 1.29
C ARG A 173 22.23 11.81 1.83
N PRO A 174 23.50 11.60 1.46
CA PRO A 174 24.61 12.41 1.94
C PRO A 174 24.27 13.91 1.82
N ARG A 175 24.63 14.68 2.82
CA ARG A 175 24.30 16.12 2.91
C ARG A 175 24.64 16.90 1.62
N ILE A 176 25.73 16.50 0.95
CA ILE A 176 26.19 17.12 -0.30
C ILE A 176 25.17 16.94 -1.44
N TRP A 177 24.55 15.76 -1.57
CA TRP A 177 23.53 15.50 -2.59
C TRP A 177 22.25 16.29 -2.34
N ARG A 178 21.87 16.46 -1.08
CA ARG A 178 20.74 17.31 -0.71
C ARG A 178 21.02 18.78 -1.03
N MET A 179 22.21 19.28 -0.72
CA MET A 179 22.61 20.65 -1.05
C MET A 179 22.65 20.89 -2.57
N LEU A 180 23.20 19.92 -3.33
CA LEU A 180 23.19 19.97 -4.79
C LEU A 180 21.75 19.95 -5.35
N GLY A 181 20.90 19.11 -4.79
CA GLY A 181 19.48 19.08 -5.12
C GLY A 181 18.80 20.44 -4.93
N PHE A 182 18.99 21.09 -3.78
CA PHE A 182 18.50 22.45 -3.53
C PHE A 182 19.08 23.48 -4.50
N ALA A 183 20.39 23.42 -4.73
CA ALA A 183 21.05 24.36 -5.63
C ALA A 183 20.51 24.26 -7.06
N LEU A 184 20.24 23.06 -7.55
CA LEU A 184 19.67 22.86 -8.88
C LEU A 184 18.18 23.21 -8.94
N THR A 185 17.40 22.87 -7.90
CA THR A 185 15.96 23.18 -7.80
C THR A 185 15.70 24.70 -7.91
N ILE A 186 16.54 25.51 -7.30
CA ILE A 186 16.42 26.97 -7.28
C ILE A 186 17.29 27.59 -8.38
N GLY A 187 18.52 27.13 -8.55
CA GLY A 187 19.52 27.74 -9.44
C GLY A 187 19.16 27.63 -10.91
N VAL A 188 18.63 26.49 -11.37
CA VAL A 188 18.25 26.33 -12.78
C VAL A 188 17.12 27.31 -13.17
N PRO A 189 15.99 27.38 -12.46
CA PRO A 189 14.99 28.42 -12.73
C PRO A 189 15.51 29.83 -12.63
N ALA A 190 16.34 30.13 -11.62
CA ALA A 190 16.90 31.47 -11.42
C ALA A 190 17.81 31.92 -12.58
N VAL A 191 18.64 31.04 -13.11
CA VAL A 191 19.47 31.33 -14.27
C VAL A 191 18.62 31.55 -15.53
N LEU A 192 17.58 30.73 -15.72
CA LEU A 192 16.70 30.84 -16.88
C LEU A 192 15.72 32.01 -16.78
N TRP A 193 15.52 32.62 -15.60
CA TRP A 193 14.57 33.68 -15.35
C TRP A 193 14.83 34.94 -16.20
N GLY A 194 16.10 35.26 -16.42
CA GLY A 194 16.53 36.41 -17.22
C GLY A 194 16.55 36.15 -18.74
N LEU A 195 16.26 34.92 -19.19
CA LEU A 195 16.25 34.59 -20.60
C LEU A 195 14.91 34.94 -21.24
N SER A 196 14.95 35.22 -22.54
CA SER A 196 13.75 35.44 -23.33
C SER A 196 12.86 34.20 -23.34
N PRO A 197 11.52 34.37 -23.23
CA PRO A 197 10.59 33.22 -23.31
C PRO A 197 10.73 32.52 -24.67
N PRO A 198 10.47 31.20 -24.72
CA PRO A 198 10.36 30.46 -25.97
C PRO A 198 9.29 31.06 -26.88
N SER A 199 9.43 30.86 -28.18
CA SER A 199 8.44 31.34 -29.16
C SER A 199 7.02 30.86 -28.79
N ARG A 200 6.03 31.76 -28.90
CA ARG A 200 4.61 31.54 -28.58
C ARG A 200 4.25 31.45 -27.10
N LEU A 201 5.18 31.64 -26.16
CA LEU A 201 4.91 31.75 -24.73
C LEU A 201 5.16 33.18 -24.26
N ASN A 202 4.22 33.75 -23.49
CA ASN A 202 4.41 35.10 -22.91
C ASN A 202 5.38 35.04 -21.71
N LEU A 203 5.86 36.18 -21.25
CA LEU A 203 6.84 36.27 -20.16
C LEU A 203 6.29 35.72 -18.83
N GLU A 204 5.02 36.01 -18.54
CA GLU A 204 4.36 35.51 -17.32
C GLU A 204 4.26 33.98 -17.34
N GLY A 205 3.81 33.38 -18.45
CA GLY A 205 3.77 31.92 -18.62
C GLY A 205 5.15 31.28 -18.55
N TRP A 206 6.19 31.96 -19.07
CA TRP A 206 7.55 31.51 -18.96
C TRP A 206 8.01 31.42 -17.49
N HIS A 207 7.80 32.48 -16.70
CA HIS A 207 8.17 32.49 -15.29
C HIS A 207 7.37 31.48 -14.48
N VAL A 208 6.05 31.35 -14.75
CA VAL A 208 5.22 30.28 -14.13
C VAL A 208 5.77 28.90 -14.44
N LEU A 209 6.14 28.64 -15.71
CA LEU A 209 6.71 27.36 -16.14
C LEU A 209 8.08 27.08 -15.48
N LEU A 210 8.92 28.11 -15.30
CA LEU A 210 10.22 27.95 -14.63
C LEU A 210 10.08 27.52 -13.17
N VAL A 211 9.06 28.03 -12.44
CA VAL A 211 8.79 27.57 -11.07
C VAL A 211 8.35 26.11 -11.08
N VAL A 212 7.49 25.69 -12.02
CA VAL A 212 7.10 24.28 -12.18
C VAL A 212 8.30 23.39 -12.56
N LEU A 213 9.20 23.88 -13.43
CA LEU A 213 10.44 23.19 -13.77
C LEU A 213 11.33 23.00 -12.53
N GLY A 214 11.46 24.03 -11.69
CA GLY A 214 12.16 23.92 -10.40
C GLY A 214 11.56 22.85 -9.51
N ALA A 215 10.23 22.81 -9.40
CA ALA A 215 9.55 21.76 -8.65
C ALA A 215 9.80 20.37 -9.24
N ALA A 216 9.76 20.21 -10.57
CA ALA A 216 10.07 18.95 -11.24
C ALA A 216 11.50 18.47 -10.96
N ILE A 217 12.49 19.39 -11.00
CA ILE A 217 13.88 19.10 -10.60
C ILE A 217 13.95 18.71 -9.13
N GLY A 218 13.21 19.41 -8.25
CA GLY A 218 13.14 19.11 -6.84
C GLY A 218 12.58 17.70 -6.57
N TRP A 219 11.49 17.31 -7.23
CA TRP A 219 10.93 15.95 -7.11
C TRP A 219 11.87 14.88 -7.67
N LEU A 220 12.64 15.18 -8.71
CA LEU A 220 13.63 14.26 -9.26
C LEU A 220 14.80 14.03 -8.28
N LEU A 221 15.30 15.11 -7.67
CA LEU A 221 16.48 15.06 -6.81
C LEU A 221 16.16 14.80 -5.33
N GLU A 222 14.88 14.95 -4.93
CA GLU A 222 14.35 14.69 -3.58
C GLU A 222 15.20 15.33 -2.45
N PRO A 223 15.53 16.63 -2.50
CA PRO A 223 16.26 17.29 -1.42
C PRO A 223 15.44 17.42 -0.14
N VAL A 224 14.11 17.49 -0.26
CA VAL A 224 13.10 17.53 0.80
C VAL A 224 11.88 16.69 0.40
N PRO A 225 10.96 16.40 1.33
CA PRO A 225 9.71 15.70 1.01
C PRO A 225 8.89 16.39 -0.09
N ASP A 226 8.20 15.60 -0.92
CA ASP A 226 7.46 16.06 -2.11
C ASP A 226 6.48 17.18 -1.82
N PHE A 227 5.75 17.12 -0.70
CA PHE A 227 4.76 18.14 -0.34
C PHE A 227 5.39 19.50 -0.02
N VAL A 228 6.65 19.53 0.47
CA VAL A 228 7.37 20.78 0.75
C VAL A 228 7.70 21.49 -0.59
N ILE A 229 8.15 20.71 -1.59
CA ILE A 229 8.42 21.21 -2.94
C ILE A 229 7.11 21.75 -3.54
N ALA A 230 6.02 21.00 -3.39
CA ALA A 230 4.71 21.41 -3.88
C ALA A 230 4.27 22.74 -3.26
N LEU A 231 4.32 22.90 -1.95
CA LEU A 231 3.94 24.12 -1.26
C LEU A 231 4.84 25.33 -1.61
N ALA A 232 6.09 25.08 -2.01
CA ALA A 232 6.97 26.13 -2.49
C ALA A 232 6.51 26.74 -3.83
N VAL A 233 5.76 26.01 -4.68
CA VAL A 233 5.26 26.48 -5.97
C VAL A 233 4.33 27.69 -5.83
N PRO A 234 3.17 27.60 -5.13
CA PRO A 234 2.28 28.75 -4.94
C PRO A 234 2.96 29.91 -4.18
N ALA A 235 3.86 29.59 -3.22
CA ALA A 235 4.63 30.61 -2.52
C ALA A 235 5.56 31.38 -3.47
N ALA A 236 6.30 30.67 -4.35
CA ALA A 236 7.17 31.28 -5.33
C ALA A 236 6.38 32.15 -6.33
N TRP A 237 5.23 31.68 -6.82
CA TRP A 237 4.35 32.46 -7.70
C TRP A 237 3.82 33.72 -7.01
N GLY A 238 3.40 33.62 -5.74
CA GLY A 238 2.90 34.74 -4.98
C GLY A 238 3.99 35.79 -4.69
N ILE A 239 5.18 35.37 -4.27
CA ILE A 239 6.34 36.24 -4.01
C ILE A 239 6.79 36.95 -5.28
N ALA A 240 6.78 36.26 -6.42
CA ALA A 240 7.12 36.84 -7.72
C ALA A 240 5.99 37.70 -8.34
N GLY A 241 4.83 37.78 -7.70
CA GLY A 241 3.67 38.55 -8.21
C GLY A 241 3.05 37.99 -9.49
N LEU A 242 3.30 36.70 -9.81
CA LEU A 242 2.83 36.04 -11.03
C LEU A 242 1.37 35.61 -10.95
N VAL A 243 0.92 35.17 -9.77
CA VAL A 243 -0.40 34.56 -9.56
C VAL A 243 -1.00 35.09 -8.26
N THR A 244 -2.29 35.36 -8.28
CA THR A 244 -3.00 35.74 -7.04
C THR A 244 -3.08 34.56 -6.05
N PRO A 245 -3.07 34.82 -4.73
CA PRO A 245 -3.20 33.73 -3.74
C PRO A 245 -4.44 32.87 -3.96
N ALA A 246 -5.57 33.46 -4.35
CA ALA A 246 -6.81 32.76 -4.62
C ALA A 246 -6.65 31.76 -5.79
N ALA A 247 -5.99 32.16 -6.88
CA ALA A 247 -5.75 31.30 -8.03
C ALA A 247 -4.70 30.21 -7.72
N ALA A 248 -3.62 30.57 -7.01
CA ALA A 248 -2.56 29.64 -6.63
C ALA A 248 -3.04 28.52 -5.68
N LEU A 249 -4.00 28.80 -4.81
CA LEU A 249 -4.55 27.88 -3.81
C LEU A 249 -5.93 27.31 -4.21
N ALA A 250 -6.44 27.62 -5.40
CA ALA A 250 -7.77 27.20 -5.86
C ALA A 250 -7.98 25.68 -5.81
N GLY A 251 -6.92 24.88 -5.98
CA GLY A 251 -7.00 23.42 -5.94
C GLY A 251 -7.46 22.84 -4.61
N PHE A 252 -7.25 23.53 -3.48
CA PHE A 252 -7.73 23.10 -2.17
C PHE A 252 -9.25 23.23 -1.98
N SER A 253 -9.93 23.97 -2.84
CA SER A 253 -11.38 24.14 -2.82
C SER A 253 -12.10 23.31 -3.90
N THR A 254 -11.38 22.44 -4.61
CA THR A 254 -11.96 21.61 -5.67
C THR A 254 -12.71 20.39 -5.09
N PRO A 255 -13.75 19.90 -5.78
CA PRO A 255 -14.41 18.63 -5.46
C PRO A 255 -13.43 17.45 -5.33
N ALA A 256 -12.45 17.36 -6.22
CA ALA A 256 -11.45 16.31 -6.23
C ALA A 256 -10.63 16.25 -4.93
N TRP A 257 -10.33 17.39 -4.31
CA TRP A 257 -9.59 17.42 -3.06
C TRP A 257 -10.39 16.79 -1.89
N PHE A 258 -11.68 17.11 -1.77
CA PHE A 258 -12.55 16.52 -0.75
C PHE A 258 -12.83 15.04 -1.00
N MET A 259 -12.94 14.64 -2.27
CA MET A 259 -13.03 13.22 -2.62
C MET A 259 -11.76 12.47 -2.21
N ALA A 260 -10.58 13.07 -2.43
CA ALA A 260 -9.32 12.49 -1.97
C ALA A 260 -9.27 12.33 -0.44
N LEU A 261 -9.71 13.36 0.30
CA LEU A 261 -9.79 13.30 1.76
C LEU A 261 -10.72 12.19 2.25
N GLY A 262 -11.93 12.09 1.68
CA GLY A 262 -12.88 11.03 2.01
C GLY A 262 -12.35 9.63 1.67
N ALA A 263 -11.69 9.51 0.53
CA ALA A 263 -11.06 8.27 0.09
C ALA A 263 -9.90 7.82 1.00
N LEU A 264 -9.07 8.75 1.47
CA LEU A 264 -7.99 8.46 2.44
C LEU A 264 -8.57 8.03 3.79
N GLY A 265 -9.64 8.69 4.26
CA GLY A 265 -10.31 8.29 5.48
C GLY A 265 -10.93 6.89 5.39
N LEU A 266 -11.59 6.58 4.26
CA LEU A 266 -12.13 5.25 4.02
C LEU A 266 -11.00 4.20 3.96
N ALA A 267 -9.86 4.53 3.34
CA ALA A 267 -8.68 3.68 3.31
C ALA A 267 -8.17 3.35 4.71
N ALA A 268 -8.05 4.36 5.57
CA ALA A 268 -7.62 4.18 6.96
C ALA A 268 -8.57 3.26 7.74
N ALA A 269 -9.89 3.47 7.60
CA ALA A 269 -10.91 2.63 8.23
C ALA A 269 -10.87 1.18 7.72
N MET A 270 -10.70 0.97 6.42
CA MET A 270 -10.67 -0.35 5.79
C MET A 270 -9.43 -1.18 6.21
N LEU A 271 -8.28 -0.51 6.36
CA LEU A 271 -7.06 -1.14 6.85
C LEU A 271 -7.19 -1.55 8.33
N ARG A 272 -7.76 -0.66 9.14
CA ARG A 272 -7.91 -0.86 10.58
C ARG A 272 -8.97 -1.91 10.91
N SER A 273 -10.12 -1.89 10.25
CA SER A 273 -11.21 -2.84 10.50
C SER A 273 -10.83 -4.29 10.14
N GLY A 274 -9.85 -4.51 9.24
CA GLY A 274 -9.46 -5.82 8.75
C GLY A 274 -10.31 -6.36 7.60
N LEU A 275 -11.24 -5.55 7.12
CA LEU A 275 -12.14 -5.93 6.02
C LEU A 275 -11.37 -6.40 4.78
N LEU A 276 -10.24 -5.74 4.46
CA LEU A 276 -9.39 -6.10 3.33
C LEU A 276 -8.82 -7.52 3.47
N LEU A 277 -8.29 -7.86 4.65
CA LEU A 277 -7.77 -9.20 4.95
C LEU A 277 -8.87 -10.25 4.85
N ARG A 278 -10.05 -9.98 5.37
CA ARG A 278 -11.22 -10.86 5.29
C ARG A 278 -11.64 -11.14 3.85
N ILE A 279 -11.69 -10.11 2.99
CA ILE A 279 -12.03 -10.27 1.57
C ILE A 279 -10.97 -11.15 0.87
N ALA A 280 -9.69 -10.89 1.10
CA ALA A 280 -8.61 -11.67 0.52
C ALA A 280 -8.64 -13.14 0.94
N LEU A 281 -8.83 -13.44 2.25
CA LEU A 281 -8.93 -14.80 2.76
C LEU A 281 -10.14 -15.56 2.20
N ARG A 282 -11.30 -14.89 2.09
CA ARG A 282 -12.49 -15.51 1.47
C ARG A 282 -12.25 -15.88 0.01
N LEU A 283 -11.63 -15.00 -0.77
CA LEU A 283 -11.30 -15.29 -2.17
C LEU A 283 -10.29 -16.43 -2.30
N LEU A 284 -9.25 -16.47 -1.44
CA LEU A 284 -8.33 -17.59 -1.35
C LEU A 284 -9.02 -18.93 -1.06
N ARG A 285 -10.18 -18.93 -0.42
CA ARG A 285 -10.99 -20.12 -0.15
C ARG A 285 -11.81 -20.57 -1.35
N VAL A 286 -12.32 -19.62 -2.15
CA VAL A 286 -13.17 -19.91 -3.32
C VAL A 286 -12.38 -20.53 -4.46
N PHE A 287 -11.12 -20.09 -4.65
CA PHE A 287 -10.27 -20.57 -5.73
C PHE A 287 -9.57 -21.91 -5.35
N PRO A 288 -9.20 -22.73 -6.35
CA PRO A 288 -8.48 -23.97 -6.11
C PRO A 288 -7.19 -23.76 -5.30
N SER A 289 -6.84 -24.75 -4.45
CA SER A 289 -5.62 -24.73 -3.64
C SER A 289 -4.31 -24.96 -4.42
N THR A 290 -4.38 -25.02 -5.75
CA THR A 290 -3.20 -25.07 -6.63
C THR A 290 -2.47 -23.72 -6.60
N HIS A 291 -1.17 -23.70 -6.88
CA HIS A 291 -0.38 -22.46 -6.96
C HIS A 291 -1.03 -21.42 -7.89
N PHE A 292 -1.44 -21.82 -9.09
CA PHE A 292 -2.10 -20.93 -10.04
C PHE A 292 -3.47 -20.45 -9.54
N GLY A 293 -4.26 -21.33 -8.90
CA GLY A 293 -5.52 -20.94 -8.27
C GLY A 293 -5.33 -19.89 -7.16
N GLN A 294 -4.28 -20.01 -6.35
CA GLN A 294 -3.94 -19.03 -5.32
C GLN A 294 -3.47 -17.69 -5.92
N MET A 295 -2.70 -17.73 -7.01
CA MET A 295 -2.36 -16.51 -7.76
C MET A 295 -3.62 -15.82 -8.31
N LEU A 296 -4.55 -16.57 -8.90
CA LEU A 296 -5.83 -16.02 -9.38
C LEU A 296 -6.67 -15.44 -8.26
N ALA A 297 -6.69 -16.08 -7.09
CA ALA A 297 -7.40 -15.55 -5.91
C ALA A 297 -6.84 -14.21 -5.45
N LEU A 298 -5.50 -14.09 -5.37
CA LEU A 298 -4.81 -12.85 -5.02
C LEU A 298 -5.03 -11.75 -6.08
N LEU A 299 -4.98 -12.11 -7.35
CA LEU A 299 -5.29 -11.19 -8.46
C LEU A 299 -6.74 -10.71 -8.38
N ALA A 300 -7.69 -11.63 -8.21
CA ALA A 300 -9.11 -11.32 -8.08
C ALA A 300 -9.41 -10.47 -6.83
N SER A 301 -8.73 -10.74 -5.70
CA SER A 301 -8.88 -9.91 -4.49
C SER A 301 -8.52 -8.45 -4.77
N GLY A 302 -7.45 -8.22 -5.54
CA GLY A 302 -7.06 -6.88 -5.94
C GLY A 302 -8.10 -6.20 -6.84
N VAL A 303 -8.59 -6.90 -7.86
CA VAL A 303 -9.64 -6.36 -8.76
C VAL A 303 -10.90 -5.97 -7.96
N VAL A 304 -11.34 -6.82 -7.02
CA VAL A 304 -12.52 -6.56 -6.16
C VAL A 304 -12.29 -5.40 -5.19
N ILE A 305 -11.10 -5.31 -4.60
CA ILE A 305 -10.79 -4.31 -3.58
C ILE A 305 -10.45 -2.95 -4.21
N THR A 306 -9.93 -2.92 -5.43
CA THR A 306 -9.50 -1.68 -6.10
C THR A 306 -10.58 -0.59 -6.14
N PRO A 307 -11.83 -0.85 -6.54
CA PRO A 307 -12.87 0.20 -6.53
C PRO A 307 -13.29 0.65 -5.13
N LEU A 308 -13.00 -0.15 -4.09
CA LEU A 308 -13.41 0.13 -2.71
C LEU A 308 -12.36 0.92 -1.93
N LEU A 309 -11.10 0.86 -2.35
CA LEU A 309 -9.96 1.45 -1.65
C LEU A 309 -9.02 2.17 -2.64
N PRO A 310 -9.13 3.50 -2.80
CA PRO A 310 -8.43 4.25 -3.85
C PRO A 310 -6.95 4.56 -3.56
N LEU A 311 -6.29 3.72 -2.78
CA LEU A 311 -4.88 3.84 -2.35
C LEU A 311 -4.09 2.56 -2.65
N GLY A 312 -3.33 2.55 -3.75
CA GLY A 312 -2.53 1.40 -4.16
C GLY A 312 -1.50 0.95 -3.13
N LEU A 313 -0.79 1.89 -2.52
CA LEU A 313 0.20 1.61 -1.45
C LEU A 313 -0.46 0.92 -0.24
N ALA A 314 -1.63 1.40 0.20
CA ALA A 314 -2.35 0.81 1.32
C ALA A 314 -2.84 -0.62 1.01
N ARG A 315 -3.33 -0.86 -0.21
CA ARG A 315 -3.72 -2.20 -0.66
C ARG A 315 -2.54 -3.17 -0.63
N VAL A 316 -1.39 -2.73 -1.17
CA VAL A 316 -0.18 -3.57 -1.20
C VAL A 316 0.40 -3.78 0.20
N ALA A 317 0.41 -2.75 1.06
CA ALA A 317 0.83 -2.90 2.45
C ALA A 317 0.02 -3.96 3.21
N ALA A 318 -1.26 -4.09 2.90
CA ALA A 318 -2.10 -5.10 3.54
C ALA A 318 -1.92 -6.51 2.94
N ILE A 319 -1.69 -6.63 1.61
CA ILE A 319 -1.64 -7.93 0.93
C ILE A 319 -0.24 -8.55 0.91
N ALA A 320 0.84 -7.77 0.90
CA ALA A 320 2.20 -8.29 0.80
C ALA A 320 2.57 -9.25 1.94
N PRO A 321 2.26 -8.97 3.22
CA PRO A 321 2.49 -9.92 4.31
C PRO A 321 1.70 -11.23 4.13
N LEU A 322 0.43 -11.12 3.70
CA LEU A 322 -0.40 -12.30 3.44
C LEU A 322 0.19 -13.19 2.35
N THR A 323 0.75 -12.59 1.28
CA THR A 323 1.42 -13.37 0.22
C THR A 323 2.65 -14.09 0.74
N GLN A 324 3.39 -13.49 1.66
CA GLN A 324 4.55 -14.10 2.29
C GLN A 324 4.14 -15.26 3.20
N GLU A 325 3.18 -15.04 4.11
CA GLU A 325 2.64 -16.07 5.00
C GLU A 325 2.11 -17.27 4.20
N LEU A 326 1.38 -16.99 3.11
CA LEU A 326 0.88 -18.03 2.20
C LEU A 326 2.03 -18.80 1.55
N ALA A 327 3.05 -18.12 1.05
CA ALA A 327 4.22 -18.75 0.41
C ALA A 327 5.00 -19.66 1.37
N GLU A 328 5.13 -19.24 2.62
CA GLU A 328 5.78 -20.00 3.68
C GLU A 328 4.98 -21.22 4.10
N SER A 329 3.66 -21.05 4.29
CA SER A 329 2.76 -22.16 4.62
C SER A 329 2.74 -23.24 3.52
N LEU A 330 2.95 -22.85 2.27
CA LEU A 330 3.07 -23.75 1.11
C LEU A 330 4.49 -24.35 0.96
N GLY A 331 5.45 -23.93 1.79
CA GLY A 331 6.82 -24.45 1.81
C GLY A 331 7.69 -24.03 0.63
N TYR A 332 7.38 -22.91 -0.04
CA TYR A 332 8.19 -22.44 -1.16
C TYR A 332 9.52 -21.82 -0.71
N PRO A 333 10.64 -22.12 -1.39
CA PRO A 333 11.94 -21.55 -1.06
C PRO A 333 11.98 -20.02 -1.25
N PRO A 334 12.80 -19.27 -0.48
CA PRO A 334 13.00 -17.85 -0.68
C PRO A 334 13.43 -17.51 -2.13
N ARG A 335 12.92 -16.39 -2.66
CA ARG A 335 13.19 -15.87 -4.01
C ARG A 335 12.88 -16.84 -5.17
N SER A 336 12.11 -17.92 -4.91
CA SER A 336 11.63 -18.84 -5.95
C SER A 336 10.61 -18.18 -6.87
N ARG A 337 10.41 -18.73 -8.07
CA ARG A 337 9.37 -18.28 -9.00
C ARG A 337 7.97 -18.45 -8.38
N ALA A 338 7.78 -19.47 -7.55
CA ALA A 338 6.53 -19.69 -6.84
C ALA A 338 6.20 -18.56 -5.85
N ARG A 339 7.18 -18.14 -5.02
CA ARG A 339 6.98 -16.98 -4.12
C ARG A 339 6.72 -15.70 -4.90
N ALA A 340 7.51 -15.46 -5.94
CA ALA A 340 7.34 -14.30 -6.81
C ALA A 340 5.96 -14.27 -7.46
N GLY A 341 5.45 -15.44 -7.90
CA GLY A 341 4.12 -15.57 -8.47
C GLY A 341 3.01 -15.10 -7.52
N LEU A 342 3.06 -15.50 -6.26
CA LEU A 342 2.09 -15.05 -5.24
C LEU A 342 2.21 -13.55 -4.97
N LEU A 343 3.44 -13.03 -4.79
CA LEU A 343 3.66 -11.61 -4.56
C LEU A 343 3.14 -10.76 -5.73
N PHE A 344 3.54 -11.08 -6.95
CA PHE A 344 3.16 -10.29 -8.12
C PHE A 344 1.68 -10.46 -8.48
N ALA A 345 1.05 -11.60 -8.20
CA ALA A 345 -0.40 -11.75 -8.33
C ALA A 345 -1.14 -10.77 -7.40
N GLY A 346 -0.73 -10.69 -6.14
CA GLY A 346 -1.24 -9.70 -5.21
C GLY A 346 -0.96 -8.27 -5.66
N LEU A 347 0.30 -7.95 -6.01
CA LEU A 347 0.72 -6.61 -6.39
C LEU A 347 0.01 -6.13 -7.66
N VAL A 348 0.03 -6.92 -8.74
CA VAL A 348 -0.62 -6.57 -10.02
C VAL A 348 -2.12 -6.45 -9.85
N GLY A 349 -2.78 -7.39 -9.12
CA GLY A 349 -4.20 -7.32 -8.84
C GLY A 349 -4.62 -6.02 -8.17
N HIS A 350 -3.83 -5.57 -7.20
CA HIS A 350 -4.13 -4.39 -6.39
C HIS A 350 -3.67 -3.06 -7.01
N THR A 351 -2.92 -3.08 -8.11
CA THR A 351 -2.39 -1.84 -8.71
C THR A 351 -2.75 -1.64 -10.17
N ALA A 352 -2.62 -2.68 -11.02
CA ALA A 352 -2.75 -2.51 -12.47
C ALA A 352 -4.14 -2.03 -12.92
N PHE A 353 -5.19 -2.36 -12.14
CA PHE A 353 -6.58 -1.99 -12.45
C PHE A 353 -7.01 -0.65 -11.85
N SER A 354 -6.10 0.06 -11.16
CA SER A 354 -6.42 1.34 -10.53
C SER A 354 -6.98 2.39 -11.48
N PRO A 355 -6.50 2.56 -12.72
CA PRO A 355 -7.07 3.52 -13.68
C PRO A 355 -8.44 3.10 -14.23
N VAL A 356 -8.78 1.80 -14.18
CA VAL A 356 -10.03 1.26 -14.75
C VAL A 356 -11.26 1.69 -13.95
N PHE A 357 -11.14 1.79 -12.65
CA PHE A 357 -12.21 2.22 -11.75
C PHE A 357 -11.99 3.69 -11.35
N LEU A 358 -12.97 4.55 -11.50
CA LEU A 358 -12.86 5.95 -11.08
C LEU A 358 -12.39 6.07 -9.61
N THR A 359 -12.92 5.22 -8.74
CA THR A 359 -12.52 5.11 -7.34
C THR A 359 -11.27 4.27 -7.09
N GLY A 360 -10.64 3.74 -8.12
CA GLY A 360 -9.48 2.85 -7.98
C GLY A 360 -8.18 3.56 -7.59
N LEU A 361 -8.11 4.87 -7.83
CA LEU A 361 -6.95 5.70 -7.54
C LEU A 361 -7.39 7.14 -7.29
N VAL A 362 -6.83 7.80 -6.28
CA VAL A 362 -7.11 9.22 -6.01
C VAL A 362 -6.78 10.10 -7.22
N MET A 363 -5.75 9.75 -7.99
CA MET A 363 -5.36 10.48 -9.20
C MET A 363 -6.40 10.42 -10.34
N ASN A 364 -7.34 9.48 -10.31
CA ASN A 364 -8.45 9.44 -11.27
C ASN A 364 -9.39 10.64 -11.05
N PHE A 365 -9.62 11.02 -9.79
CA PHE A 365 -10.37 12.23 -9.46
C PHE A 365 -9.65 13.50 -9.91
N PHE A 366 -8.31 13.49 -9.84
CA PHE A 366 -7.50 14.59 -10.39
C PHE A 366 -7.71 14.76 -11.88
N VAL A 367 -7.65 13.68 -12.64
CA VAL A 367 -7.91 13.71 -14.09
C VAL A 367 -9.34 14.14 -14.37
N LEU A 368 -10.33 13.63 -13.61
CA LEU A 368 -11.73 14.02 -13.75
C LEU A 368 -11.93 15.54 -13.59
N ASP A 369 -11.22 16.17 -12.63
CA ASP A 369 -11.30 17.61 -12.39
C ASP A 369 -10.63 18.45 -13.50
N LEU A 370 -9.62 17.88 -14.17
CA LEU A 370 -8.97 18.52 -15.32
C LEU A 370 -9.81 18.50 -16.61
N LEU A 371 -10.86 17.66 -16.69
CA LEU A 371 -11.71 17.58 -17.88
C LEU A 371 -12.48 18.89 -18.09
N PRO A 372 -12.75 19.27 -19.34
CA PRO A 372 -13.72 20.33 -19.68
C PRO A 372 -15.08 20.03 -19.04
N SER A 373 -15.83 21.07 -18.68
CA SER A 373 -17.09 20.95 -17.94
C SER A 373 -18.09 20.00 -18.60
N ALA A 374 -18.21 20.01 -19.91
CA ALA A 374 -19.10 19.15 -20.68
C ALA A 374 -18.68 17.66 -20.57
N GLU A 375 -17.39 17.36 -20.73
CA GLU A 375 -16.88 15.99 -20.57
C GLU A 375 -16.99 15.54 -19.10
N ARG A 376 -16.64 16.38 -18.14
CA ARG A 376 -16.75 16.07 -16.71
C ARG A 376 -18.18 15.70 -16.30
N ALA A 377 -19.19 16.40 -16.84
CA ALA A 377 -20.58 16.08 -16.59
C ALA A 377 -20.99 14.71 -17.16
N HIS A 378 -20.35 14.25 -18.24
CA HIS A 378 -20.60 12.95 -18.85
C HIS A 378 -19.90 11.79 -18.12
N PHE A 379 -18.69 12.02 -17.59
CA PHE A 379 -17.89 10.96 -16.94
C PHE A 379 -18.20 10.80 -15.45
N GLY A 380 -19.34 10.17 -15.13
CA GLY A 380 -19.61 9.61 -13.82
C GLY A 380 -18.89 8.25 -13.63
N TRP A 381 -19.12 7.59 -12.50
CA TRP A 381 -18.47 6.32 -12.16
C TRP A 381 -18.75 5.22 -13.19
N VAL A 382 -20.00 5.10 -13.65
CA VAL A 382 -20.45 4.06 -14.59
C VAL A 382 -19.87 4.31 -15.99
N THR A 383 -19.92 5.55 -16.48
CA THR A 383 -19.39 5.91 -17.81
C THR A 383 -17.87 5.82 -17.86
N TRP A 384 -17.18 6.18 -16.77
CA TRP A 384 -15.74 5.94 -16.63
C TRP A 384 -15.42 4.46 -16.76
N LEU A 385 -16.08 3.62 -15.95
CA LEU A 385 -15.88 2.17 -15.97
C LEU A 385 -16.17 1.58 -17.35
N ALA A 386 -17.32 1.92 -17.94
CA ALA A 386 -17.70 1.42 -19.27
C ALA A 386 -16.64 1.75 -20.33
N SER A 387 -16.10 2.97 -20.30
CA SER A 387 -15.05 3.40 -21.25
C SER A 387 -13.70 2.72 -21.00
N ALA A 388 -13.38 2.36 -19.75
CA ALA A 388 -12.08 1.80 -19.34
C ALA A 388 -12.04 0.26 -19.33
N VAL A 389 -13.19 -0.43 -19.16
CA VAL A 389 -13.26 -1.91 -19.02
C VAL A 389 -12.57 -2.67 -20.13
N PRO A 390 -12.72 -2.33 -21.43
CA PRO A 390 -12.06 -3.13 -22.48
C PRO A 390 -10.52 -3.13 -22.34
N ALA A 391 -9.92 -1.99 -22.00
CA ALA A 391 -8.49 -1.93 -21.68
C ALA A 391 -8.15 -2.76 -20.44
N GLY A 392 -8.99 -2.67 -19.40
CA GLY A 392 -8.86 -3.45 -18.17
C GLY A 392 -8.88 -4.96 -18.42
N VAL A 393 -9.74 -5.44 -19.32
CA VAL A 393 -9.80 -6.87 -19.70
C VAL A 393 -8.51 -7.32 -20.39
N ILE A 394 -7.95 -6.52 -21.28
CA ILE A 394 -6.69 -6.86 -21.96
C ILE A 394 -5.53 -6.88 -20.95
N ILE A 395 -5.49 -5.90 -20.04
CA ILE A 395 -4.50 -5.87 -18.95
C ILE A 395 -4.66 -7.10 -18.05
N LEU A 396 -5.90 -7.52 -17.74
CA LEU A 396 -6.18 -8.73 -16.94
C LEU A 396 -5.67 -9.99 -17.65
N VAL A 397 -5.95 -10.14 -18.93
CA VAL A 397 -5.44 -11.28 -19.72
C VAL A 397 -3.91 -11.27 -19.73
N GLY A 398 -3.29 -10.11 -19.96
CA GLY A 398 -1.83 -9.94 -19.90
C GLY A 398 -1.26 -10.32 -18.53
N ALA A 399 -1.91 -9.93 -17.43
CA ALA A 399 -1.53 -10.32 -16.08
C ALA A 399 -1.61 -11.84 -15.87
N ILE A 400 -2.72 -12.46 -16.26
CA ILE A 400 -2.92 -13.91 -16.14
C ILE A 400 -1.86 -14.68 -16.96
N LEU A 401 -1.58 -14.25 -18.19
CA LEU A 401 -0.55 -14.87 -19.03
C LEU A 401 0.85 -14.72 -18.42
N THR A 402 1.19 -13.52 -17.93
CA THR A 402 2.48 -13.25 -17.29
C THR A 402 2.67 -14.15 -16.06
N LEU A 403 1.67 -14.24 -15.20
CA LEU A 403 1.71 -15.08 -14.01
C LEU A 403 1.77 -16.57 -14.35
N ARG A 404 0.99 -17.02 -15.33
CA ARG A 404 0.87 -18.44 -15.72
C ARG A 404 2.14 -18.97 -16.34
N PHE A 405 2.79 -18.19 -17.21
CA PHE A 405 3.94 -18.64 -18.00
C PHE A 405 5.27 -18.13 -17.45
N GLY A 406 5.31 -16.96 -16.82
CA GLY A 406 6.55 -16.37 -16.29
C GLY A 406 6.93 -16.84 -14.88
N LEU A 407 5.94 -17.20 -14.04
CA LEU A 407 6.13 -17.43 -12.61
C LEU A 407 5.49 -18.75 -12.12
N HIS A 408 5.70 -19.83 -12.88
CA HIS A 408 5.24 -21.17 -12.47
C HIS A 408 6.08 -21.77 -11.34
N PRO A 409 5.49 -22.63 -10.49
CA PRO A 409 6.19 -23.22 -9.35
C PRO A 409 7.24 -24.24 -9.80
N GLU A 410 8.38 -24.23 -9.12
CA GLU A 410 9.47 -25.20 -9.31
C GLU A 410 9.28 -26.44 -8.42
N VAL A 411 8.48 -26.31 -7.35
CA VAL A 411 8.22 -27.37 -6.34
C VAL A 411 6.72 -27.46 -6.11
N ALA A 412 6.22 -28.67 -5.89
CA ALA A 412 4.81 -28.90 -5.55
C ALA A 412 4.46 -28.26 -4.18
N PRO A 413 3.29 -27.61 -4.07
CA PRO A 413 2.89 -26.96 -2.83
C PRO A 413 2.56 -27.98 -1.72
N ARG A 414 2.90 -27.63 -0.49
CA ARG A 414 2.34 -28.28 0.70
C ARG A 414 0.92 -27.78 0.95
N THR A 415 0.14 -28.49 1.77
CA THR A 415 -1.26 -28.10 2.03
C THR A 415 -1.31 -26.91 2.99
N GLY A 416 -1.48 -25.69 2.49
CA GLY A 416 -1.60 -24.45 3.28
C GLY A 416 -3.02 -24.11 3.77
N ALA A 417 -3.96 -25.06 3.70
CA ALA A 417 -5.36 -24.83 4.07
C ALA A 417 -5.55 -24.53 5.57
N GLU A 418 -4.70 -25.08 6.40
CA GLU A 418 -4.81 -25.00 7.86
C GLU A 418 -4.48 -23.59 8.40
N THR A 419 -3.41 -22.95 7.93
CA THR A 419 -3.03 -21.59 8.32
C THR A 419 -4.14 -20.58 8.00
N ARG A 420 -4.80 -20.72 6.84
CA ARG A 420 -5.94 -19.86 6.46
C ARG A 420 -7.14 -20.06 7.39
N ARG A 421 -7.51 -21.29 7.71
CA ARG A 421 -8.62 -21.58 8.65
C ARG A 421 -8.36 -20.95 10.01
N ARG A 422 -7.11 -20.99 10.50
CA ARG A 422 -6.69 -20.35 11.76
C ARG A 422 -6.91 -18.83 11.72
N GLN A 423 -6.49 -18.17 10.64
CA GLN A 423 -6.66 -16.73 10.49
C GLN A 423 -8.13 -16.32 10.41
N GLU A 424 -8.96 -17.08 9.64
CA GLU A 424 -10.41 -16.85 9.56
C GLU A 424 -11.10 -17.03 10.91
N TYR A 425 -10.72 -18.05 11.68
CA TYR A 425 -11.27 -18.33 13.01
C TYR A 425 -11.02 -17.17 13.98
N VAL A 426 -9.82 -16.62 14.00
CA VAL A 426 -9.44 -15.52 14.89
C VAL A 426 -10.08 -14.19 14.49
N LEU A 427 -10.26 -13.95 13.19
CA LEU A 427 -11.06 -12.81 12.73
C LEU A 427 -12.50 -12.87 13.23
N GLY A 428 -13.02 -14.09 13.46
CA GLY A 428 -14.36 -14.31 13.98
C GLY A 428 -15.48 -13.72 13.12
N PRO A 429 -16.68 -13.47 13.71
CA PRO A 429 -17.79 -12.81 13.01
C PRO A 429 -17.43 -11.38 12.62
N ILE A 430 -18.17 -10.82 11.64
CA ILE A 430 -18.00 -9.45 11.17
C ILE A 430 -18.08 -8.49 12.36
N SER A 431 -17.03 -7.70 12.58
CA SER A 431 -16.94 -6.74 13.68
C SER A 431 -17.81 -5.51 13.41
N ARG A 432 -18.11 -4.71 14.47
CA ARG A 432 -18.80 -3.43 14.33
C ARG A 432 -18.06 -2.48 13.39
N ASP A 433 -16.74 -2.41 13.50
CA ASP A 433 -15.92 -1.53 12.64
C ASP A 433 -15.95 -1.97 11.18
N GLU A 434 -15.95 -3.28 10.90
CA GLU A 434 -16.16 -3.81 9.55
C GLU A 434 -17.55 -3.45 9.01
N GLN A 435 -18.61 -3.55 9.83
CA GLN A 435 -19.97 -3.19 9.43
C GLN A 435 -20.09 -1.70 9.10
N VAL A 436 -19.53 -0.83 9.95
CA VAL A 436 -19.52 0.62 9.72
C VAL A 436 -18.71 0.97 8.47
N THR A 437 -17.55 0.32 8.27
CA THR A 437 -16.73 0.52 7.08
C THR A 437 -17.47 0.08 5.82
N LEU A 438 -18.17 -1.06 5.85
CA LEU A 438 -19.03 -1.53 4.74
C LEU A 438 -20.18 -0.55 4.47
N ALA A 439 -20.81 0.00 5.50
CA ALA A 439 -21.86 1.00 5.35
C ALA A 439 -21.30 2.29 4.70
N ALA A 440 -20.14 2.77 5.14
CA ALA A 440 -19.47 3.92 4.54
C ALA A 440 -19.09 3.70 3.07
N ILE A 441 -18.57 2.50 2.73
CA ILE A 441 -18.34 2.08 1.34
C ILE A 441 -19.66 2.08 0.56
N GLY A 442 -20.72 1.51 1.14
CA GLY A 442 -22.06 1.46 0.54
C GLY A 442 -22.62 2.86 0.23
N ILE A 443 -22.46 3.81 1.16
CA ILE A 443 -22.85 5.22 0.97
C ILE A 443 -22.08 5.84 -0.19
N LEU A 444 -20.75 5.69 -0.20
CA LEU A 444 -19.91 6.21 -1.26
C LEU A 444 -20.32 5.61 -2.61
N MET A 445 -20.38 4.28 -2.71
CA MET A 445 -20.68 3.59 -3.97
C MET A 445 -22.10 3.88 -4.46
N ALA A 446 -23.10 3.92 -3.57
CA ALA A 446 -24.45 4.29 -3.92
C ALA A 446 -24.51 5.72 -4.47
N GLY A 447 -23.86 6.68 -3.80
CA GLY A 447 -23.79 8.05 -4.27
C GLY A 447 -23.12 8.18 -5.65
N LEU A 448 -22.07 7.41 -5.91
CA LEU A 448 -21.36 7.41 -7.19
C LEU A 448 -22.15 6.73 -8.32
N VAL A 449 -22.77 5.60 -8.06
CA VAL A 449 -23.55 4.83 -9.05
C VAL A 449 -24.87 5.54 -9.40
N PHE A 450 -25.57 6.06 -8.38
CA PHE A 450 -26.85 6.73 -8.56
C PHE A 450 -26.73 8.24 -8.83
N GLN A 451 -25.52 8.76 -8.96
CA GLN A 451 -25.27 10.17 -9.27
C GLN A 451 -26.11 10.71 -10.43
N PRO A 452 -26.27 10.01 -11.57
CA PRO A 452 -27.07 10.52 -12.69
C PRO A 452 -28.56 10.72 -12.36
N VAL A 453 -29.08 9.97 -11.36
CA VAL A 453 -30.47 10.03 -10.90
C VAL A 453 -30.62 11.03 -9.76
N LEU A 454 -29.68 11.03 -8.82
CA LEU A 454 -29.75 11.87 -7.62
C LEU A 454 -29.30 13.32 -7.88
N HIS A 455 -28.59 13.57 -8.98
CA HIS A 455 -28.00 14.87 -9.34
C HIS A 455 -27.14 15.49 -8.22
N VAL A 456 -26.53 14.62 -7.40
CA VAL A 456 -25.65 15.01 -6.28
C VAL A 456 -24.21 15.02 -6.78
N ASP A 457 -23.45 16.06 -6.41
CA ASP A 457 -22.02 16.09 -6.69
C ASP A 457 -21.29 14.93 -6.01
N LEU A 458 -20.33 14.34 -6.71
CA LEU A 458 -19.56 13.16 -6.27
C LEU A 458 -18.82 13.38 -4.94
N THR A 459 -18.56 14.63 -4.59
CA THR A 459 -17.88 15.03 -3.35
C THR A 459 -18.67 14.65 -2.11
N TRP A 460 -20.00 14.87 -2.13
CA TRP A 460 -20.83 14.72 -0.94
C TRP A 460 -20.90 13.28 -0.41
N PRO A 461 -21.07 12.25 -1.23
CA PRO A 461 -21.00 10.86 -0.75
C PRO A 461 -19.67 10.53 -0.05
N ALA A 462 -18.54 11.05 -0.55
CA ALA A 462 -17.23 10.81 0.06
C ALA A 462 -17.11 11.49 1.43
N VAL A 463 -17.58 12.75 1.55
CA VAL A 463 -17.59 13.50 2.80
C VAL A 463 -18.53 12.86 3.81
N VAL A 464 -19.75 12.44 3.39
CA VAL A 464 -20.72 11.75 4.27
C VAL A 464 -20.14 10.43 4.76
N ALA A 465 -19.50 9.63 3.89
CA ALA A 465 -18.86 8.39 4.29
C ALA A 465 -17.77 8.64 5.36
N LEU A 466 -16.95 9.68 5.19
CA LEU A 466 -15.94 10.08 6.18
C LEU A 466 -16.58 10.49 7.51
N ILE A 467 -17.66 11.29 7.48
CA ILE A 467 -18.39 11.71 8.69
C ILE A 467 -18.95 10.48 9.43
N VAL A 468 -19.53 9.53 8.71
CA VAL A 468 -20.06 8.28 9.30
C VAL A 468 -18.94 7.51 10.03
N LEU A 469 -17.75 7.38 9.43
CA LEU A 469 -16.62 6.70 10.04
C LEU A 469 -16.14 7.38 11.33
N ILE A 470 -16.13 8.71 11.35
CA ILE A 470 -15.71 9.50 12.53
C ILE A 470 -16.78 9.43 13.63
N VAL A 471 -18.05 9.64 13.29
CA VAL A 471 -19.17 9.63 14.27
C VAL A 471 -19.34 8.25 14.90
N ALA A 472 -19.19 7.18 14.11
CA ALA A 472 -19.26 5.81 14.62
C ALA A 472 -18.05 5.41 15.48
N GLY A 473 -16.98 6.21 15.49
CA GLY A 473 -15.74 5.96 16.26
C GLY A 473 -14.77 4.98 15.60
N THR A 474 -15.08 4.49 14.40
CA THR A 474 -14.17 3.62 13.61
C THR A 474 -12.89 4.37 13.22
N LEU A 475 -13.00 5.68 12.98
CA LEU A 475 -11.89 6.62 12.82
C LEU A 475 -11.92 7.62 13.99
N ASN A 476 -11.04 7.44 14.96
CA ASN A 476 -10.91 8.40 16.06
C ASN A 476 -10.03 9.59 15.67
N ARG A 477 -9.93 10.59 16.57
CA ARG A 477 -9.14 11.82 16.33
C ARG A 477 -7.65 11.53 16.07
N GLN A 478 -7.09 10.54 16.73
CA GLN A 478 -5.69 10.15 16.55
C GLN A 478 -5.48 9.48 15.19
N ASP A 479 -6.39 8.58 14.80
CA ASP A 479 -6.36 7.93 13.50
C ASP A 479 -6.51 8.93 12.37
N PHE A 480 -7.43 9.90 12.49
CA PHE A 480 -7.61 10.97 11.50
C PHE A 480 -6.33 11.80 11.31
N ARG A 481 -5.55 12.02 12.37
CA ARG A 481 -4.28 12.74 12.28
C ARG A 481 -3.13 11.89 11.73
N ALA A 482 -3.06 10.62 12.12
CA ALA A 482 -1.90 9.77 11.87
C ALA A 482 -2.04 8.91 10.60
N SER A 483 -3.28 8.52 10.23
CA SER A 483 -3.52 7.60 9.12
C SER A 483 -3.85 8.30 7.80
N ILE A 484 -4.22 9.60 7.84
CA ILE A 484 -4.42 10.41 6.63
C ILE A 484 -3.08 11.00 6.21
N ASP A 485 -2.71 10.78 4.95
CA ASP A 485 -1.52 11.39 4.37
C ASP A 485 -1.78 12.86 3.99
N TRP A 486 -1.59 13.74 4.97
CA TRP A 486 -1.72 15.18 4.82
C TRP A 486 -0.69 15.77 3.86
N GLY A 487 0.51 15.16 3.77
CA GLY A 487 1.54 15.55 2.82
C GLY A 487 1.06 15.33 1.38
N PHE A 488 0.48 14.16 1.11
CA PHE A 488 -0.14 13.89 -0.19
C PHE A 488 -1.28 14.86 -0.50
N LEU A 489 -2.18 15.17 0.45
CA LEU A 489 -3.27 16.11 0.24
C LEU A 489 -2.77 17.54 -0.05
N ALA A 490 -1.68 17.97 0.58
CA ALA A 490 -1.04 19.23 0.28
C ALA A 490 -0.47 19.27 -1.15
N LEU A 491 0.30 18.26 -1.54
CA LEU A 491 0.81 18.08 -2.90
C LEU A 491 -0.35 18.07 -3.93
N PHE A 492 -1.38 17.30 -3.66
CA PHE A 492 -2.54 17.13 -4.53
C PHE A 492 -3.30 18.45 -4.74
N GLY A 493 -3.55 19.20 -3.67
CA GLY A 493 -4.23 20.49 -3.75
C GLY A 493 -3.44 21.53 -4.56
N VAL A 494 -2.13 21.61 -4.36
CA VAL A 494 -1.28 22.52 -5.17
C VAL A 494 -1.32 22.16 -6.64
N LEU A 495 -1.18 20.87 -6.97
CA LEU A 495 -1.14 20.45 -8.38
C LEU A 495 -2.49 20.60 -9.09
N LEU A 496 -3.62 20.42 -8.37
CA LEU A 496 -4.95 20.78 -8.88
C LEU A 496 -5.03 22.27 -9.25
N GLY A 497 -4.53 23.15 -8.38
CA GLY A 497 -4.47 24.60 -8.65
C GLY A 497 -3.55 24.92 -9.83
N THR A 498 -2.43 24.21 -9.97
CA THR A 498 -1.44 24.40 -11.04
C THR A 498 -2.08 24.27 -12.42
N GLY A 499 -3.00 23.32 -12.64
CA GLY A 499 -3.70 23.18 -13.91
C GLY A 499 -4.51 24.40 -14.30
N GLY A 500 -5.16 25.05 -13.34
CA GLY A 500 -5.88 26.33 -13.54
C GLY A 500 -4.93 27.47 -13.94
N VAL A 501 -3.84 27.62 -13.21
CA VAL A 501 -2.81 28.64 -13.48
C VAL A 501 -2.19 28.45 -14.86
N MET A 502 -1.82 27.23 -15.25
CA MET A 502 -1.23 26.94 -16.57
C MET A 502 -2.17 27.31 -17.71
N ARG A 503 -3.48 27.06 -17.58
CA ARG A 503 -4.48 27.49 -18.57
C ARG A 503 -4.60 29.02 -18.62
N GLN A 504 -4.61 29.68 -17.46
CA GLN A 504 -4.71 31.15 -17.38
C GLN A 504 -3.58 31.85 -18.10
N VAL A 505 -2.34 31.37 -17.97
CA VAL A 505 -1.15 31.97 -18.62
C VAL A 505 -0.83 31.38 -19.99
N GLY A 506 -1.66 30.45 -20.53
CA GLY A 506 -1.56 29.92 -21.89
C GLY A 506 -0.48 28.85 -22.10
N ILE A 507 0.02 28.20 -21.04
CA ILE A 507 1.02 27.12 -21.14
C ILE A 507 0.41 25.90 -21.84
N ASP A 508 -0.88 25.60 -21.64
CA ASP A 508 -1.61 24.54 -22.33
C ASP A 508 -1.57 24.70 -23.85
N ARG A 509 -1.79 25.93 -24.36
CA ARG A 509 -1.71 26.22 -25.80
C ARG A 509 -0.29 26.11 -26.33
N TRP A 510 0.70 26.52 -25.54
CA TRP A 510 2.10 26.34 -25.88
C TRP A 510 2.50 24.88 -26.00
N ILE A 511 2.09 24.02 -25.04
CA ILE A 511 2.29 22.57 -25.10
C ILE A 511 1.58 21.98 -26.31
N ALA A 512 0.34 22.38 -26.59
CA ALA A 512 -0.40 21.96 -27.78
C ALA A 512 0.36 22.26 -29.08
N GLY A 513 1.06 23.40 -29.13
CA GLY A 513 1.90 23.77 -30.27
C GLY A 513 3.05 22.79 -30.57
N PHE A 514 3.55 22.05 -29.56
CA PHE A 514 4.53 20.99 -29.74
C PHE A 514 3.89 19.64 -30.12
N LEU A 515 2.68 19.37 -29.60
CA LEU A 515 1.99 18.12 -29.88
C LEU A 515 1.24 18.12 -31.22
N ALA A 516 0.85 19.29 -31.73
CA ALA A 516 0.16 19.39 -33.01
C ALA A 516 0.95 18.83 -34.22
N PRO A 517 2.25 19.13 -34.42
CA PRO A 517 3.05 18.47 -35.46
C PRO A 517 3.15 16.97 -35.28
N LEU A 518 3.24 16.49 -34.02
CA LEU A 518 3.27 15.08 -33.69
C LEU A 518 1.94 14.40 -34.04
N ALA A 519 0.81 15.07 -33.73
CA ALA A 519 -0.52 14.60 -34.09
C ALA A 519 -0.71 14.51 -35.62
N GLN A 520 -0.21 15.49 -36.37
CA GLN A 520 -0.21 15.48 -37.83
C GLN A 520 0.68 14.36 -38.39
N ALA A 521 1.88 14.18 -37.83
CA ALA A 521 2.81 13.13 -38.25
C ALA A 521 2.29 11.71 -37.93
N ALA A 522 1.54 11.55 -36.85
CA ALA A 522 0.92 10.28 -36.48
C ALA A 522 -0.13 9.83 -37.52
N GLY A 523 -0.78 10.76 -38.23
CA GLY A 523 -1.75 10.46 -39.29
C GLY A 523 -3.05 9.81 -38.80
N SER A 524 -3.08 9.31 -37.56
CA SER A 524 -4.29 8.73 -36.94
C SER A 524 -4.33 8.99 -35.43
N PRO A 525 -5.53 9.17 -34.85
CA PRO A 525 -5.71 9.34 -33.41
C PRO A 525 -5.19 8.13 -32.60
N GLU A 526 -5.28 6.92 -33.16
CA GLU A 526 -4.82 5.68 -32.54
C GLU A 526 -3.31 5.68 -32.33
N LEU A 527 -2.56 5.99 -33.39
CA LEU A 527 -1.10 6.03 -33.31
C LEU A 527 -0.65 7.15 -32.36
N LEU A 528 -1.35 8.30 -32.37
CA LEU A 528 -1.08 9.39 -31.44
C LEU A 528 -1.25 8.96 -29.97
N LEU A 529 -2.31 8.20 -29.62
CA LEU A 529 -2.51 7.69 -28.27
C LEU A 529 -1.39 6.75 -27.84
N VAL A 530 -0.94 5.86 -28.74
CA VAL A 530 0.20 4.97 -28.45
C VAL A 530 1.48 5.77 -28.24
N ILE A 531 1.73 6.78 -29.07
CA ILE A 531 2.89 7.69 -28.92
C ILE A 531 2.83 8.43 -27.58
N LEU A 532 1.65 8.96 -27.19
CA LEU A 532 1.47 9.59 -25.90
C LEU A 532 1.70 8.61 -24.73
N ALA A 533 1.19 7.37 -24.84
CA ALA A 533 1.44 6.34 -23.85
C ALA A 533 2.93 6.03 -23.68
N VAL A 534 3.66 5.89 -24.80
CA VAL A 534 5.12 5.67 -24.79
C VAL A 534 5.83 6.88 -24.18
N LEU A 535 5.44 8.10 -24.52
CA LEU A 535 6.00 9.33 -23.95
C LEU A 535 5.83 9.38 -22.43
N VAL A 536 4.66 8.97 -21.93
CA VAL A 536 4.40 8.88 -20.48
C VAL A 536 5.31 7.82 -19.83
N VAL A 537 5.44 6.62 -20.43
CA VAL A 537 6.33 5.57 -19.94
C VAL A 537 7.79 6.05 -19.90
N VAL A 538 8.24 6.77 -20.92
CA VAL A 538 9.59 7.35 -20.97
C VAL A 538 9.76 8.43 -19.91
N GLY A 539 8.77 9.33 -19.73
CA GLY A 539 8.78 10.33 -18.65
C GLY A 539 8.89 9.71 -17.26
N ARG A 540 8.29 8.54 -17.07
CA ARG A 540 8.38 7.74 -15.84
C ARG A 540 9.78 7.15 -15.57
N LEU A 541 10.65 7.07 -16.56
CA LEU A 541 12.04 6.69 -16.33
C LEU A 541 12.81 7.75 -15.54
N VAL A 542 12.37 9.00 -15.62
CA VAL A 542 13.03 10.16 -15.02
C VAL A 542 12.34 10.60 -13.72
N LEU A 543 11.02 10.76 -13.74
CA LEU A 543 10.26 11.32 -12.61
C LEU A 543 9.68 10.23 -11.70
N PRO A 544 9.61 10.47 -10.36
CA PRO A 544 8.86 9.63 -9.43
C PRO A 544 7.38 9.51 -9.81
N TRP A 545 6.72 8.43 -9.38
CA TRP A 545 5.39 8.07 -9.86
C TRP A 545 4.31 9.16 -9.62
N ILE A 546 4.19 9.66 -8.39
CA ILE A 546 3.15 10.64 -8.05
C ILE A 546 3.34 11.96 -8.81
N PRO A 547 4.51 12.63 -8.70
CA PRO A 547 4.74 13.86 -9.45
C PRO A 547 4.63 13.69 -10.97
N ALA A 548 5.14 12.58 -11.52
CA ALA A 548 5.04 12.31 -12.95
C ALA A 548 3.59 12.22 -13.42
N THR A 549 2.77 11.42 -12.72
CA THR A 549 1.37 11.24 -13.07
C THR A 549 0.60 12.57 -13.02
N LEU A 550 0.79 13.34 -11.96
CA LEU A 550 0.08 14.60 -11.78
C LEU A 550 0.55 15.67 -12.77
N LEU A 551 1.87 15.85 -12.96
CA LEU A 551 2.42 16.83 -13.92
C LEU A 551 2.03 16.49 -15.36
N LEU A 552 2.16 15.24 -15.77
CA LEU A 552 1.78 14.84 -17.13
C LEU A 552 0.27 14.95 -17.35
N SER A 553 -0.55 14.70 -16.33
CA SER A 553 -1.99 14.94 -16.43
C SER A 553 -2.30 16.42 -16.63
N VAL A 554 -1.71 17.32 -15.82
CA VAL A 554 -1.89 18.77 -15.96
C VAL A 554 -1.43 19.26 -17.33
N ALA A 555 -0.32 18.73 -17.84
CA ALA A 555 0.25 19.14 -19.11
C ALA A 555 -0.54 18.61 -20.32
N LEU A 556 -1.00 17.37 -20.30
CA LEU A 556 -1.53 16.69 -21.49
C LEU A 556 -3.06 16.67 -21.57
N VAL A 557 -3.76 16.51 -20.43
CA VAL A 557 -5.24 16.36 -20.43
C VAL A 557 -5.94 17.57 -21.05
N PRO A 558 -5.62 18.84 -20.69
CA PRO A 558 -6.26 20.01 -21.29
C PRO A 558 -5.94 20.21 -22.78
N VAL A 559 -4.88 19.59 -23.26
CA VAL A 559 -4.44 19.68 -24.67
C VAL A 559 -5.20 18.69 -25.57
N GLY A 560 -5.76 17.62 -24.99
CA GLY A 560 -6.47 16.58 -25.74
C GLY A 560 -7.44 17.12 -26.81
N PRO A 561 -8.41 17.98 -26.46
CA PRO A 561 -9.35 18.54 -27.43
C PRO A 561 -8.69 19.34 -28.56
N GLN A 562 -7.53 19.95 -28.31
CA GLN A 562 -6.80 20.75 -29.32
C GLN A 562 -6.08 19.88 -30.36
N ILE A 563 -5.83 18.62 -30.04
CA ILE A 563 -5.20 17.63 -30.93
C ILE A 563 -6.18 16.55 -31.44
N GLY A 564 -7.50 16.79 -31.27
CA GLY A 564 -8.55 15.91 -31.77
C GLY A 564 -8.81 14.67 -30.90
N LEU A 565 -8.44 14.68 -29.63
CA LEU A 565 -8.69 13.60 -28.68
C LEU A 565 -9.60 14.12 -27.53
N SER A 566 -10.45 13.23 -26.99
CA SER A 566 -11.16 13.53 -25.74
C SER A 566 -10.14 13.73 -24.61
N ALA A 567 -10.38 14.73 -23.75
CA ALA A 567 -9.55 14.95 -22.57
C ALA A 567 -9.54 13.74 -21.65
N TRP A 568 -10.67 13.02 -21.54
CA TRP A 568 -10.75 11.77 -20.79
C TRP A 568 -9.82 10.69 -21.35
N THR A 569 -9.79 10.50 -22.66
CA THR A 569 -8.94 9.48 -23.29
C THR A 569 -7.46 9.74 -23.02
N VAL A 570 -7.03 11.00 -23.16
CA VAL A 570 -5.67 11.42 -22.83
C VAL A 570 -5.37 11.18 -21.34
N GLY A 571 -6.30 11.56 -20.47
CA GLY A 571 -6.17 11.35 -19.02
C GLY A 571 -6.08 9.88 -18.64
N PHE A 572 -6.92 9.01 -19.22
CA PHE A 572 -6.85 7.57 -19.01
C PHE A 572 -5.52 6.97 -19.48
N VAL A 573 -5.02 7.40 -20.64
CA VAL A 573 -3.72 6.98 -21.16
C VAL A 573 -2.59 7.39 -20.22
N VAL A 574 -2.61 8.63 -19.72
CA VAL A 574 -1.61 9.09 -18.73
C VAL A 574 -1.67 8.24 -17.46
N LEU A 575 -2.86 8.03 -16.91
CA LEU A 575 -3.04 7.24 -15.68
C LEU A 575 -2.58 5.78 -15.88
N ALA A 576 -2.97 5.14 -16.98
CA ALA A 576 -2.65 3.75 -17.24
C ALA A 576 -1.16 3.56 -17.52
N ALA A 577 -0.56 4.39 -18.38
CA ALA A 577 0.85 4.30 -18.73
C ALA A 577 1.77 4.68 -17.57
N ALA A 578 1.43 5.72 -16.79
CA ALA A 578 2.20 6.12 -15.63
C ALA A 578 2.15 5.08 -14.49
N ASN A 579 1.11 4.27 -14.42
CA ASN A 579 0.97 3.21 -13.43
C ASN A 579 1.84 1.98 -13.72
N THR A 580 2.50 1.92 -14.88
CA THR A 580 3.44 0.86 -15.25
C THR A 580 4.86 1.14 -14.73
N TRP A 581 5.70 0.12 -14.72
CA TRP A 581 7.14 0.26 -14.44
C TRP A 581 7.95 -0.66 -15.35
N LEU A 582 9.12 -0.23 -15.77
CA LEU A 582 10.10 -1.06 -16.47
C LEU A 582 11.18 -1.59 -15.54
N HIS A 583 11.57 -0.78 -14.55
CA HIS A 583 12.58 -1.17 -13.57
C HIS A 583 11.97 -1.20 -12.15
N PRO A 584 12.27 -2.22 -11.32
CA PRO A 584 11.73 -2.36 -9.96
C PRO A 584 11.85 -1.10 -9.08
N ARG A 585 12.89 -0.30 -9.26
CA ARG A 585 13.10 0.95 -8.51
C ARG A 585 12.09 2.06 -8.84
N GLN A 586 11.38 1.96 -9.97
CA GLN A 586 10.37 2.94 -10.37
C GLN A 586 9.03 2.73 -9.68
N SER A 587 8.81 1.55 -9.09
CA SER A 587 7.55 1.18 -8.46
C SER A 587 7.64 1.30 -6.94
N ASP A 588 7.00 2.33 -6.38
CA ASP A 588 6.93 2.53 -4.93
C ASP A 588 6.22 1.36 -4.24
N VAL A 589 5.17 0.83 -4.88
CA VAL A 589 4.42 -0.33 -4.38
C VAL A 589 5.25 -1.62 -4.38
N TYR A 590 6.11 -1.83 -5.38
CA TYR A 590 7.03 -2.97 -5.39
C TYR A 590 8.14 -2.80 -4.34
N ARG A 591 8.69 -1.58 -4.21
CA ARG A 591 9.70 -1.28 -3.17
C ARG A 591 9.12 -1.53 -1.78
N LEU A 592 7.90 -1.04 -1.51
CA LEU A 592 7.20 -1.28 -0.26
C LEU A 592 6.98 -2.78 -0.01
N ALA A 593 6.46 -3.51 -1.00
CA ALA A 593 6.24 -4.95 -0.88
C ALA A 593 7.55 -5.71 -0.59
N ARG A 594 8.64 -5.33 -1.26
CA ARG A 594 9.96 -5.92 -1.05
C ARG A 594 10.53 -5.61 0.34
N GLU A 595 10.37 -4.39 0.82
CA GLU A 595 10.79 -3.99 2.17
C GLU A 595 10.00 -4.77 3.23
N MET A 596 8.67 -4.84 3.10
CA MET A 596 7.80 -5.57 4.01
C MET A 596 8.11 -7.08 4.06
N THR A 597 8.58 -7.65 2.94
CA THR A 597 8.93 -9.08 2.82
C THR A 597 10.45 -9.34 2.89
N LYS A 598 11.25 -8.36 3.36
CA LYS A 598 12.73 -8.43 3.45
C LYS A 598 13.43 -8.91 2.16
N GLY A 599 12.79 -8.71 1.00
CA GLY A 599 13.30 -9.16 -0.30
C GLY A 599 13.33 -10.67 -0.49
N GLU A 600 12.62 -11.45 0.33
CA GLU A 600 12.57 -12.90 0.24
C GLU A 600 11.57 -13.44 -0.79
N MET A 601 10.64 -12.59 -1.24
CA MET A 601 9.56 -13.01 -2.13
C MET A 601 9.94 -13.01 -3.60
N SER A 602 10.88 -12.14 -4.02
CA SER A 602 11.24 -12.01 -5.45
C SER A 602 12.64 -11.50 -5.67
N THR A 603 13.15 -11.70 -6.89
CA THR A 603 14.38 -11.09 -7.41
C THR A 603 14.09 -9.87 -8.27
N ASP A 604 15.09 -8.99 -8.50
CA ASP A 604 14.96 -7.83 -9.39
C ASP A 604 14.65 -8.24 -10.84
N ALA A 605 15.20 -9.37 -11.30
CA ALA A 605 14.92 -9.91 -12.63
C ALA A 605 13.45 -10.31 -12.81
N GLN A 606 12.84 -10.93 -11.79
CA GLN A 606 11.42 -11.26 -11.81
C GLN A 606 10.56 -9.99 -11.76
N GLY A 607 10.98 -8.97 -10.99
CA GLY A 607 10.33 -7.67 -10.96
C GLY A 607 10.38 -6.96 -12.31
N PHE A 608 11.52 -7.00 -13.00
CA PHE A 608 11.66 -6.46 -14.36
C PHE A 608 10.77 -7.21 -15.36
N LEU A 609 10.76 -8.54 -15.31
CA LEU A 609 9.91 -9.37 -16.20
C LEU A 609 8.44 -8.97 -16.08
N VAL A 610 7.93 -8.91 -14.85
CA VAL A 610 6.51 -8.56 -14.61
C VAL A 610 6.22 -7.12 -14.99
N GLY A 611 7.09 -6.18 -14.62
CA GLY A 611 6.93 -4.77 -14.96
C GLY A 611 6.90 -4.54 -16.47
N ALA A 612 7.84 -5.12 -17.22
CA ALA A 612 7.90 -5.04 -18.67
C ALA A 612 6.68 -5.68 -19.32
N ALA A 613 6.28 -6.89 -18.89
CA ALA A 613 5.09 -7.58 -19.41
C ALA A 613 3.81 -6.78 -19.16
N MET A 614 3.65 -6.19 -17.98
CA MET A 614 2.49 -5.35 -17.64
C MET A 614 2.50 -4.03 -18.41
N THR A 615 3.68 -3.45 -18.70
CA THR A 615 3.80 -2.27 -19.57
C THR A 615 3.35 -2.61 -20.98
N VAL A 616 3.82 -3.72 -21.54
CA VAL A 616 3.36 -4.19 -22.86
C VAL A 616 1.85 -4.46 -22.87
N ALA A 617 1.31 -5.15 -21.87
CA ALA A 617 -0.12 -5.41 -21.75
C ALA A 617 -0.94 -4.12 -21.69
N THR A 618 -0.46 -3.09 -20.98
CA THR A 618 -1.11 -1.78 -20.90
C THR A 618 -1.08 -1.05 -22.24
N LEU A 619 0.06 -1.02 -22.92
CA LEU A 619 0.17 -0.41 -24.25
C LEU A 619 -0.71 -1.12 -25.29
N LEU A 620 -0.77 -2.45 -25.25
CA LEU A 620 -1.68 -3.23 -26.09
C LEU A 620 -3.14 -2.96 -25.75
N GLY A 621 -3.46 -2.83 -24.44
CA GLY A 621 -4.80 -2.47 -23.98
C GLY A 621 -5.25 -1.11 -24.52
N ILE A 622 -4.38 -0.10 -24.45
CA ILE A 622 -4.63 1.22 -25.02
C ILE A 622 -4.84 1.14 -26.54
N ALA A 623 -3.92 0.49 -27.26
CA ALA A 623 -3.99 0.37 -28.71
C ALA A 623 -5.26 -0.39 -29.18
N ALA A 624 -5.58 -1.51 -28.55
CA ALA A 624 -6.73 -2.33 -28.93
C ALA A 624 -8.09 -1.70 -28.56
N CYS A 625 -8.13 -0.73 -27.64
CA CYS A 625 -9.37 -0.03 -27.28
C CYS A 625 -9.70 1.14 -28.20
N THR A 626 -8.81 1.54 -29.10
CA THR A 626 -9.03 2.69 -29.97
C THR A 626 -10.27 2.58 -30.86
N PRO A 627 -10.62 1.41 -31.48
CA PRO A 627 -11.87 1.28 -32.23
C PRO A 627 -13.12 1.46 -31.36
N TYR A 628 -13.08 0.95 -30.13
CA TYR A 628 -14.17 1.12 -29.16
C TYR A 628 -14.33 2.58 -28.74
N TRP A 629 -13.24 3.27 -28.40
CA TRP A 629 -13.27 4.69 -28.04
C TRP A 629 -13.72 5.57 -29.22
N ARG A 630 -13.38 5.18 -30.45
CA ARG A 630 -13.90 5.85 -31.66
C ARG A 630 -15.42 5.68 -31.78
N ALA A 631 -15.94 4.47 -31.54
CA ALA A 631 -17.38 4.21 -31.55
C ALA A 631 -18.13 5.00 -30.47
N LEU A 632 -17.49 5.28 -29.32
CA LEU A 632 -18.02 6.14 -28.26
C LEU A 632 -17.87 7.65 -28.56
N GLY A 633 -17.25 8.04 -29.68
CA GLY A 633 -16.99 9.45 -30.01
C GLY A 633 -15.88 10.12 -29.17
N LEU A 634 -15.06 9.32 -28.48
CA LEU A 634 -13.96 9.79 -27.63
C LEU A 634 -12.65 10.06 -28.42
N LEU A 635 -12.60 9.64 -29.67
CA LEU A 635 -11.55 10.00 -30.62
C LEU A 635 -12.16 10.88 -31.69
N GLY A 636 -11.45 11.95 -32.06
CA GLY A 636 -11.87 12.83 -33.15
C GLY A 636 -12.18 12.05 -34.43
N ARG A 637 -13.10 12.60 -35.22
CA ARG A 637 -13.49 12.03 -36.52
C ARG A 637 -12.34 12.08 -37.52
#